data_056a5ad2bacdae929bcf4f52b97f24c5
#
_entry.id   056a5ad2bacdae929bcf4f52b97f24c5
#
_cell.length_a   1.000
_cell.length_b   1.000
_cell.length_c   1.000
_cell.angle_alpha   90.00
_cell.angle_beta   90.00
_cell.angle_gamma   90.00
#
_symmetry.space_group_name_H-M   'P 1'
#
loop_
_entity.id
_entity.type
_entity.pdbx_description
1 polymer ?
#
loop_
_entity_poly.entity_id
_entity_poly.type
_entity_poly.pdbx_seq_one_letter_code
_entity_poly.pdbx_strand_id
1 'polypeptide(L)'
;VDLLSQDGGGFGCAHLDASFATSDGPGGLRTAIERLCDEAEAHARAGIGLLVLDDGGVSDTRVPVPALLAVGAVHHRLVAAGLRMETSLIVSADEARDVHYIACMLGYGADAISPGLALETVAHEADENPDSEMGGPEAQQRLQSAMEDGVLKVMSKMGISTVDSYRGAQIFEVIGLGAEVVDVCFAGTPSVVGGIGWTELGEDCLARHEQYRLGDGGYYRALKKAGSEYHTHNDPVVKALNELQAAHFLQAAIRNGSDEAYDRFSNLVNSRPPTELHDLLELVPAGPPLPLEEVEPARAITRRFSTGAMSHGALSREAHETLAEGMNLIGGMSNCGEGGESRRRFITRGQPKGDKNSRIKQIASGRFGVTPEYCAYADELNIKMAQGSKPGEGGQIPGAKVSEEIAKLRHTQPGIGLISPPPHHDIYSIEDLAQLIYDLKQVNGLADVSVKLVAEDNVGTIAAGVAKALAEVIHISGANGGTGASPLMSIKHAGLPWELGVAETQRALMENGLRDRVRVRMDGGLLTGRDVLMAALLGADEYSFGTAAMIAEGCIMARACHKDTCPTGVATQRPHLRAKFTGTPEGVAAYMLFIAEELRKGLAALGLRTLDEAIGRVECLRQRNMDDPRANTMDLTPLITLPSDPEAARHFVKPVEIQRPRSSLGDRLLADTYRHIWDGGDVELTYKIANSDRTVGAALGGALALEFGDRPPPGTACVRFEGSAGQSFAAFITHGIEFELVGEANDYVGKAMAGGRIVIRPPDNDAGDPVLMGNTCLYGATGGDVFIAGSVGERFGV
;
A
#
# COMPACT_ATOMS: atom_id res chain seq x y z
N VAL A 1 11.87 36.52 7.62
CA VAL A 1 10.85 37.48 8.05
C VAL A 1 11.48 38.88 8.11
N ASP A 2 12.60 39.07 8.81
CA ASP A 2 13.25 40.39 8.95
C ASP A 2 13.75 41.02 7.63
N LEU A 3 14.11 40.19 6.64
CA LEU A 3 14.46 40.65 5.30
C LEU A 3 13.24 41.11 4.49
N LEU A 4 12.08 40.50 4.74
CA LEU A 4 10.81 40.83 4.06
C LEU A 4 10.10 42.01 4.70
N SER A 5 10.37 42.29 6.00
CA SER A 5 9.83 43.41 6.76
C SER A 5 10.58 44.71 6.55
N GLN A 6 11.77 44.68 5.89
CA GLN A 6 12.51 45.89 5.58
C GLN A 6 11.94 46.61 4.36
N ASP A 7 11.49 47.84 4.55
CA ASP A 7 10.92 48.78 3.57
C ASP A 7 11.80 49.05 2.32
N GLY A 8 12.17 48.03 1.56
CA GLY A 8 13.08 48.17 0.41
C GLY A 8 12.65 47.55 -0.90
N GLY A 9 11.64 46.68 -0.90
CA GLY A 9 11.29 45.85 -2.05
C GLY A 9 10.01 46.24 -2.80
N GLY A 10 9.26 47.20 -2.36
CA GLY A 10 8.00 47.62 -3.00
C GLY A 10 6.80 46.71 -2.70
N PHE A 11 6.97 45.67 -1.88
CA PHE A 11 5.88 44.82 -1.41
C PHE A 11 5.52 45.20 0.03
N GLY A 12 4.26 45.64 0.27
CA GLY A 12 3.76 45.78 1.64
C GLY A 12 3.69 44.43 2.36
N CYS A 13 3.99 44.44 3.66
CA CYS A 13 3.90 43.26 4.52
C CYS A 13 2.91 43.49 5.66
N ALA A 14 2.03 42.51 5.94
CA ALA A 14 1.10 42.53 7.05
C ALA A 14 1.27 41.26 7.91
N HIS A 15 1.41 41.44 9.23
CA HIS A 15 1.42 40.34 10.20
C HIS A 15 0.00 40.13 10.73
N LEU A 16 -0.48 38.92 10.68
CA LEU A 16 -1.77 38.46 11.14
C LEU A 16 -1.55 37.59 12.39
N ASP A 17 -2.03 38.05 13.56
CA ASP A 17 -1.86 37.33 14.83
C ASP A 17 -2.68 36.05 14.85
N ALA A 18 -2.00 34.89 14.66
CA ALA A 18 -2.60 33.58 14.67
C ALA A 18 -2.77 33.03 16.11
N SER A 19 -3.38 33.81 16.99
CA SER A 19 -3.70 33.40 18.36
C SER A 19 -5.06 33.90 18.83
N PHE A 20 -5.62 33.31 19.89
CA PHE A 20 -6.86 33.74 20.54
C PHE A 20 -6.72 33.70 22.07
N ALA A 21 -7.58 34.45 22.77
CA ALA A 21 -7.47 34.58 24.23
C ALA A 21 -8.05 33.31 24.91
N THR A 22 -7.39 32.85 26.00
CA THR A 22 -7.89 31.72 26.81
C THR A 22 -9.27 32.01 27.39
N SER A 23 -9.60 33.28 27.66
CA SER A 23 -10.91 33.73 28.15
C SER A 23 -12.05 33.52 27.19
N ASP A 24 -11.78 33.37 25.89
CA ASP A 24 -12.79 33.21 24.86
C ASP A 24 -13.34 31.76 24.81
N GLY A 25 -12.68 30.86 25.56
CA GLY A 25 -13.06 29.46 25.61
C GLY A 25 -12.89 28.75 24.26
N PRO A 26 -13.51 27.56 24.08
CA PRO A 26 -13.36 26.78 22.83
C PRO A 26 -13.84 27.52 21.58
N GLY A 27 -14.87 28.38 21.70
CA GLY A 27 -15.37 29.21 20.60
C GLY A 27 -14.40 30.24 20.05
N GLY A 28 -13.36 30.58 20.85
CA GLY A 28 -12.30 31.51 20.45
C GLY A 28 -11.54 31.08 19.20
N LEU A 29 -11.37 29.77 18.98
CA LEU A 29 -10.72 29.23 17.79
C LEU A 29 -11.44 29.64 16.51
N ARG A 30 -12.76 29.41 16.42
CA ARG A 30 -13.56 29.77 15.26
C ARG A 30 -13.53 31.27 15.01
N THR A 31 -13.71 32.08 16.06
CA THR A 31 -13.69 33.53 15.97
C THR A 31 -12.33 34.04 15.46
N ALA A 32 -11.23 33.43 15.92
CA ALA A 32 -9.88 33.79 15.44
C ALA A 32 -9.67 33.44 13.96
N ILE A 33 -10.16 32.28 13.48
CA ILE A 33 -10.11 31.92 12.07
C ILE A 33 -10.91 32.91 11.21
N GLU A 34 -12.12 33.27 11.62
CA GLU A 34 -12.96 34.27 10.91
C GLU A 34 -12.24 35.62 10.86
N ARG A 35 -11.66 36.09 11.97
CA ARG A 35 -10.86 37.32 12.05
C ARG A 35 -9.66 37.28 11.10
N LEU A 36 -8.87 36.21 11.11
CA LEU A 36 -7.72 36.05 10.21
C LEU A 36 -8.12 36.13 8.74
N CYS A 37 -9.24 35.51 8.36
CA CYS A 37 -9.78 35.58 7.00
C CYS A 37 -10.17 37.03 6.62
N ASP A 38 -10.86 37.76 7.50
CA ASP A 38 -11.32 39.14 7.24
C ASP A 38 -10.12 40.10 7.16
N GLU A 39 -9.14 39.99 8.05
CA GLU A 39 -7.91 40.79 8.05
C GLU A 39 -7.10 40.53 6.77
N ALA A 40 -6.91 39.24 6.39
CA ALA A 40 -6.19 38.84 5.18
C ALA A 40 -6.84 39.41 3.92
N GLU A 41 -8.18 39.30 3.80
CA GLU A 41 -8.93 39.86 2.68
C GLU A 41 -8.81 41.40 2.64
N ALA A 42 -8.92 42.08 3.78
CA ALA A 42 -8.77 43.53 3.87
C ALA A 42 -7.39 44.02 3.43
N HIS A 43 -6.33 43.35 3.90
CA HIS A 43 -4.95 43.68 3.51
C HIS A 43 -4.70 43.42 2.02
N ALA A 44 -5.17 42.31 1.47
CA ALA A 44 -5.05 42.00 0.05
C ALA A 44 -5.76 43.03 -0.81
N ARG A 45 -6.98 43.46 -0.44
CA ARG A 45 -7.69 44.54 -1.12
C ARG A 45 -6.98 45.91 -1.01
N ALA A 46 -6.19 46.11 0.03
CA ALA A 46 -5.36 47.32 0.18
C ALA A 46 -4.03 47.24 -0.63
N GLY A 47 -3.79 46.15 -1.35
CA GLY A 47 -2.59 45.97 -2.18
C GLY A 47 -1.37 45.48 -1.41
N ILE A 48 -1.54 44.89 -0.21
CA ILE A 48 -0.46 44.26 0.56
C ILE A 48 -0.12 42.95 -0.11
N GLY A 49 1.13 42.79 -0.57
CA GLY A 49 1.61 41.62 -1.30
C GLY A 49 2.10 40.46 -0.41
N LEU A 50 2.43 40.72 0.87
CA LEU A 50 2.94 39.70 1.79
C LEU A 50 2.06 39.63 3.02
N LEU A 51 1.43 38.47 3.28
CA LEU A 51 0.64 38.18 4.46
C LEU A 51 1.36 37.15 5.31
N VAL A 52 1.69 37.49 6.55
CA VAL A 52 2.41 36.59 7.48
C VAL A 52 1.44 36.14 8.57
N LEU A 53 1.06 34.85 8.54
CA LEU A 53 0.38 34.22 9.66
C LEU A 53 1.41 33.92 10.74
N ASP A 54 1.26 34.53 11.92
CA ASP A 54 2.30 34.54 12.98
C ASP A 54 1.71 34.12 14.32
N ASP A 55 2.26 33.09 14.94
CA ASP A 55 1.90 32.62 16.28
C ASP A 55 2.75 33.25 17.40
N GLY A 56 3.60 34.22 17.08
CA GLY A 56 4.44 34.94 18.05
C GLY A 56 3.69 35.68 19.16
N GLY A 57 2.35 35.83 19.03
CA GLY A 57 1.48 36.40 20.07
C GLY A 57 1.12 35.44 21.21
N VAL A 58 1.59 34.18 21.16
CA VAL A 58 1.31 33.16 22.18
C VAL A 58 1.90 33.54 23.53
N SER A 59 1.11 33.34 24.59
CA SER A 59 1.50 33.69 25.98
C SER A 59 0.67 32.89 26.96
N ASP A 60 0.87 33.06 28.28
CA ASP A 60 0.03 32.38 29.31
C ASP A 60 -1.46 32.60 29.16
N THR A 61 -1.90 33.65 28.46
CA THR A 61 -3.31 33.99 28.24
C THR A 61 -3.75 33.95 26.78
N ARG A 62 -2.86 33.56 25.85
CA ARG A 62 -3.16 33.47 24.42
C ARG A 62 -2.70 32.13 23.84
N VAL A 63 -3.60 31.47 23.18
CA VAL A 63 -3.49 30.11 22.62
C VAL A 63 -3.20 30.20 21.12
N PRO A 64 -2.26 29.43 20.56
CA PRO A 64 -2.05 29.44 19.10
C PRO A 64 -3.25 28.85 18.36
N VAL A 65 -3.60 29.46 17.25
CA VAL A 65 -4.45 28.84 16.25
C VAL A 65 -3.62 27.79 15.50
N PRO A 66 -4.07 26.53 15.34
CA PRO A 66 -3.34 25.55 14.53
C PRO A 66 -3.04 26.11 13.14
N ALA A 67 -1.77 26.17 12.77
CA ALA A 67 -1.30 26.84 11.56
C ALA A 67 -1.93 26.27 10.28
N LEU A 68 -2.17 24.94 10.23
CA LEU A 68 -2.80 24.31 9.08
C LEU A 68 -4.26 24.78 8.89
N LEU A 69 -5.03 24.97 9.97
CA LEU A 69 -6.38 25.54 9.90
C LEU A 69 -6.35 26.98 9.40
N ALA A 70 -5.42 27.80 9.96
CA ALA A 70 -5.27 29.20 9.57
C ALA A 70 -4.88 29.35 8.10
N VAL A 71 -3.88 28.58 7.63
CA VAL A 71 -3.44 28.59 6.24
C VAL A 71 -4.57 28.22 5.29
N GLY A 72 -5.23 27.09 5.53
CA GLY A 72 -6.29 26.61 4.66
C GLY A 72 -7.47 27.60 4.60
N ALA A 73 -7.93 28.10 5.75
CA ALA A 73 -9.04 29.06 5.81
C ALA A 73 -8.71 30.36 5.05
N VAL A 74 -7.54 30.96 5.30
CA VAL A 74 -7.11 32.20 4.63
C VAL A 74 -6.92 31.96 3.13
N HIS A 75 -6.27 30.85 2.74
CA HIS A 75 -6.11 30.50 1.34
C HIS A 75 -7.45 30.43 0.61
N HIS A 76 -8.40 29.64 1.12
CA HIS A 76 -9.71 29.47 0.50
C HIS A 76 -10.54 30.76 0.49
N ARG A 77 -10.44 31.58 1.54
CA ARG A 77 -11.08 32.90 1.58
C ARG A 77 -10.56 33.82 0.47
N LEU A 78 -9.22 33.87 0.29
CA LEU A 78 -8.59 34.67 -0.76
C LEU A 78 -8.90 34.15 -2.17
N VAL A 79 -9.00 32.80 -2.34
CA VAL A 79 -9.45 32.20 -3.60
C VAL A 79 -10.88 32.61 -3.92
N ALA A 80 -11.79 32.50 -2.96
CA ALA A 80 -13.20 32.88 -3.13
C ALA A 80 -13.38 34.38 -3.42
N ALA A 81 -12.51 35.24 -2.86
CA ALA A 81 -12.50 36.69 -3.10
C ALA A 81 -11.80 37.11 -4.42
N GLY A 82 -11.14 36.13 -5.14
CA GLY A 82 -10.37 36.41 -6.35
C GLY A 82 -9.05 37.14 -6.11
N LEU A 83 -8.52 37.12 -4.89
CA LEU A 83 -7.35 37.89 -4.45
C LEU A 83 -6.09 37.01 -4.23
N ARG A 84 -6.23 35.68 -4.27
CA ARG A 84 -5.13 34.78 -3.91
C ARG A 84 -3.86 34.96 -4.73
N MET A 85 -3.98 35.29 -5.99
CA MET A 85 -2.85 35.49 -6.92
C MET A 85 -2.14 36.85 -6.74
N GLU A 86 -2.70 37.75 -5.93
CA GLU A 86 -2.14 39.08 -5.67
C GLU A 86 -1.29 39.12 -4.39
N THR A 87 -1.33 38.03 -3.60
CA THR A 87 -0.66 37.95 -2.30
C THR A 87 0.11 36.66 -2.14
N SER A 88 1.24 36.72 -1.41
CA SER A 88 1.96 35.56 -0.88
C SER A 88 1.61 35.31 0.57
N LEU A 89 1.37 34.04 0.94
CA LEU A 89 1.02 33.61 2.29
C LEU A 89 2.23 32.98 2.96
N ILE A 90 2.77 33.64 3.97
CA ILE A 90 3.92 33.19 4.75
C ILE A 90 3.43 32.71 6.10
N VAL A 91 3.96 31.59 6.59
CA VAL A 91 3.57 31.00 7.87
C VAL A 91 4.76 30.97 8.81
N SER A 92 4.66 31.67 9.92
CA SER A 92 5.57 31.57 11.06
C SER A 92 4.86 30.76 12.13
N ALA A 93 5.28 29.50 12.33
CA ALA A 93 4.58 28.60 13.21
C ALA A 93 5.54 27.68 13.98
N ASP A 94 5.41 27.71 15.29
CA ASP A 94 6.22 26.90 16.21
C ASP A 94 5.86 25.41 16.15
N GLU A 95 4.66 25.07 15.68
CA GLU A 95 4.25 23.68 15.51
C GLU A 95 4.79 22.99 14.23
N ALA A 96 5.40 23.73 13.30
CA ALA A 96 6.00 23.22 12.08
C ALA A 96 7.29 22.45 12.36
N ARG A 97 7.19 21.15 12.68
CA ARG A 97 8.31 20.34 13.19
C ARG A 97 8.75 19.22 12.28
N ASP A 98 7.93 18.83 11.33
CA ASP A 98 8.21 17.69 10.49
C ASP A 98 7.81 17.93 9.01
N VAL A 99 8.31 17.05 8.14
CA VAL A 99 8.12 17.14 6.71
C VAL A 99 6.64 17.07 6.31
N HIS A 100 5.85 16.22 6.97
CA HIS A 100 4.44 16.06 6.63
C HIS A 100 3.66 17.35 6.89
N TYR A 101 3.90 17.96 8.06
CA TYR A 101 3.26 19.20 8.44
C TYR A 101 3.56 20.33 7.44
N ILE A 102 4.85 20.45 7.04
CA ILE A 102 5.28 21.42 6.03
C ILE A 102 4.62 21.12 4.68
N ALA A 103 4.61 19.85 4.27
CA ALA A 103 3.98 19.43 3.02
C ALA A 103 2.46 19.75 3.01
N CYS A 104 1.75 19.53 4.11
CA CYS A 104 0.35 19.91 4.25
C CYS A 104 0.14 21.43 4.13
N MET A 105 0.94 22.23 4.85
CA MET A 105 0.82 23.70 4.77
C MET A 105 1.07 24.23 3.36
N LEU A 106 2.08 23.72 2.64
CA LEU A 106 2.32 24.03 1.23
C LEU A 106 1.13 23.62 0.37
N GLY A 107 0.63 22.40 0.55
CA GLY A 107 -0.51 21.88 -0.20
C GLY A 107 -1.80 22.65 0.02
N TYR A 108 -1.98 23.23 1.19
CA TYR A 108 -3.12 24.13 1.51
C TYR A 108 -2.83 25.62 1.30
N GLY A 109 -1.73 25.97 0.64
CA GLY A 109 -1.56 27.29 0.06
C GLY A 109 -0.48 28.16 0.67
N ALA A 110 0.34 27.69 1.61
CA ALA A 110 1.51 28.44 2.07
C ALA A 110 2.53 28.61 0.94
N ASP A 111 3.08 29.80 0.79
CA ASP A 111 4.17 30.10 -0.14
C ASP A 111 5.55 29.93 0.53
N ALA A 112 5.64 30.22 1.82
CA ALA A 112 6.84 30.01 2.63
C ALA A 112 6.46 29.67 4.07
N ILE A 113 7.33 28.91 4.74
CA ILE A 113 7.13 28.45 6.13
C ILE A 113 8.39 28.72 6.93
N SER A 114 8.22 29.33 8.11
CA SER A 114 9.28 29.58 9.10
C SER A 114 9.03 28.72 10.34
N PRO A 115 9.74 27.59 10.53
CA PRO A 115 9.61 26.73 11.71
C PRO A 115 10.50 27.24 12.84
N GLY A 116 10.16 28.39 13.44
CA GLY A 116 11.01 29.13 14.39
C GLY A 116 11.50 28.27 15.55
N LEU A 117 10.59 27.68 16.32
CA LEU A 117 10.94 26.86 17.47
C LEU A 117 11.78 25.62 17.12
N ALA A 118 11.52 24.99 15.97
CA ALA A 118 12.31 23.83 15.53
C ALA A 118 13.76 24.23 15.22
N LEU A 119 13.95 25.38 14.55
CA LEU A 119 15.28 25.95 14.26
C LEU A 119 16.04 26.36 15.53
N GLU A 120 15.36 27.01 16.47
CA GLU A 120 15.95 27.40 17.78
C GLU A 120 16.31 26.17 18.59
N THR A 121 15.45 25.15 18.63
CA THR A 121 15.68 23.91 19.36
C THR A 121 16.95 23.19 18.89
N VAL A 122 17.12 23.00 17.58
CA VAL A 122 18.30 22.29 17.06
C VAL A 122 19.58 23.11 17.24
N ALA A 123 19.51 24.44 17.19
CA ALA A 123 20.66 25.31 17.49
C ALA A 123 21.06 25.17 18.94
N HIS A 124 20.09 25.27 19.85
CA HIS A 124 20.33 25.12 21.29
C HIS A 124 20.92 23.75 21.64
N GLU A 125 20.33 22.67 21.15
CA GLU A 125 20.84 21.30 21.37
C GLU A 125 22.26 21.10 20.81
N ALA A 126 22.60 21.72 19.69
CA ALA A 126 23.94 21.64 19.11
C ALA A 126 24.97 22.42 19.95
N ASP A 127 24.61 23.61 20.42
CA ASP A 127 25.51 24.49 21.21
C ASP A 127 25.71 23.97 22.65
N GLU A 128 24.69 23.35 23.27
CA GLU A 128 24.74 22.79 24.62
C GLU A 128 25.33 21.37 24.70
N ASN A 129 25.49 20.68 23.58
CA ASN A 129 26.01 19.31 23.54
C ASN A 129 27.56 19.32 23.43
N PRO A 130 28.30 19.00 24.52
CA PRO A 130 29.75 19.02 24.48
C PRO A 130 30.41 18.01 23.55
N ASP A 131 29.62 16.98 23.11
CA ASP A 131 30.08 15.95 22.17
C ASP A 131 29.74 16.32 20.72
N SER A 132 29.08 17.45 20.48
CA SER A 132 28.73 17.93 19.14
C SER A 132 29.90 18.69 18.52
N GLU A 133 30.35 18.25 17.32
CA GLU A 133 31.29 19.02 16.51
C GLU A 133 30.60 20.15 15.72
N MET A 134 29.28 20.26 15.81
CA MET A 134 28.42 21.14 15.00
C MET A 134 27.90 22.30 15.86
N GLY A 135 28.03 23.53 15.37
CA GLY A 135 27.43 24.71 15.99
C GLY A 135 25.99 24.94 15.60
N GLY A 136 25.26 25.77 16.35
CA GLY A 136 23.85 26.08 16.14
C GLY A 136 23.46 26.46 14.72
N PRO A 137 24.15 27.38 14.03
CA PRO A 137 23.84 27.76 12.64
C PRO A 137 23.95 26.61 11.64
N GLU A 138 24.94 25.73 11.82
CA GLU A 138 25.09 24.54 10.96
C GLU A 138 23.96 23.55 11.23
N ALA A 139 23.54 23.37 12.47
CA ALA A 139 22.41 22.51 12.83
C ALA A 139 21.10 23.01 12.20
N GLN A 140 20.86 24.32 12.23
CA GLN A 140 19.71 24.95 11.56
C GLN A 140 19.72 24.70 10.05
N GLN A 141 20.85 24.90 9.39
CA GLN A 141 20.98 24.66 7.94
C GLN A 141 20.74 23.19 7.58
N ARG A 142 21.24 22.25 8.40
CA ARG A 142 20.99 20.81 8.17
C ARG A 142 19.53 20.44 8.36
N LEU A 143 18.86 21.01 9.37
CA LEU A 143 17.42 20.81 9.55
C LEU A 143 16.63 21.33 8.36
N GLN A 144 16.94 22.56 7.91
CA GLN A 144 16.30 23.14 6.73
C GLN A 144 16.48 22.24 5.50
N SER A 145 17.71 21.84 5.18
CA SER A 145 17.99 20.94 4.06
C SER A 145 17.24 19.61 4.18
N ALA A 146 17.16 19.02 5.38
CA ALA A 146 16.43 17.79 5.60
C ALA A 146 14.92 17.94 5.38
N MET A 147 14.34 19.08 5.76
CA MET A 147 12.94 19.39 5.52
C MET A 147 12.66 19.61 4.02
N GLU A 148 13.53 20.37 3.33
CA GLU A 148 13.44 20.60 1.88
C GLU A 148 13.56 19.29 1.10
N ASP A 149 14.54 18.45 1.38
CA ASP A 149 14.70 17.11 0.79
C ASP A 149 13.48 16.23 1.04
N GLY A 150 12.92 16.33 2.24
CA GLY A 150 11.71 15.61 2.62
C GLY A 150 10.48 16.03 1.80
N VAL A 151 10.28 17.34 1.59
CA VAL A 151 9.20 17.88 0.75
C VAL A 151 9.40 17.46 -0.71
N LEU A 152 10.62 17.57 -1.25
CA LEU A 152 10.94 17.11 -2.60
C LEU A 152 10.64 15.61 -2.77
N LYS A 153 10.92 14.81 -1.75
CA LYS A 153 10.57 13.39 -1.76
C LYS A 153 9.05 13.15 -1.76
N VAL A 154 8.28 13.91 -0.99
CA VAL A 154 6.81 13.86 -1.01
C VAL A 154 6.29 14.24 -2.39
N MET A 155 6.75 15.35 -2.96
CA MET A 155 6.38 15.79 -4.32
C MET A 155 6.71 14.74 -5.38
N SER A 156 7.89 14.12 -5.28
CA SER A 156 8.31 13.03 -6.18
C SER A 156 7.35 11.83 -6.11
N LYS A 157 6.90 11.45 -4.90
CA LYS A 157 5.93 10.37 -4.70
C LYS A 157 4.57 10.69 -5.33
N MET A 158 4.17 11.96 -5.29
CA MET A 158 2.92 12.43 -5.90
C MET A 158 3.05 12.67 -7.41
N GLY A 159 4.25 12.55 -7.97
CA GLY A 159 4.50 12.85 -9.38
C GLY A 159 4.42 14.34 -9.74
N ILE A 160 4.57 15.24 -8.77
CA ILE A 160 4.49 16.70 -8.94
C ILE A 160 5.91 17.27 -8.92
N SER A 161 6.30 17.92 -10.00
CA SER A 161 7.68 18.38 -10.21
C SER A 161 7.96 19.82 -9.75
N THR A 162 6.94 20.63 -9.52
CA THR A 162 7.10 22.05 -9.10
C THR A 162 6.25 22.36 -7.89
N VAL A 163 6.75 23.24 -6.99
CA VAL A 163 6.00 23.67 -5.79
C VAL A 163 4.73 24.43 -6.19
N ASP A 164 4.74 25.18 -7.29
CA ASP A 164 3.56 25.87 -7.77
C ASP A 164 2.42 24.92 -8.15
N SER A 165 2.75 23.77 -8.70
CA SER A 165 1.74 22.74 -9.01
C SER A 165 1.32 21.94 -7.76
N TYR A 166 2.15 21.92 -6.71
CA TYR A 166 1.83 21.27 -5.45
C TYR A 166 0.88 22.11 -4.58
N ARG A 167 1.03 23.43 -4.62
CA ARG A 167 0.17 24.37 -3.87
C ARG A 167 -1.29 24.29 -4.33
N GLY A 168 -2.20 24.04 -3.38
CA GLY A 168 -3.62 23.93 -3.66
C GLY A 168 -4.01 22.70 -4.49
N ALA A 169 -3.15 21.68 -4.58
CA ALA A 169 -3.35 20.51 -5.44
C ALA A 169 -4.44 19.54 -4.94
N GLN A 170 -5.03 19.74 -3.76
CA GLN A 170 -6.07 18.88 -3.18
C GLN A 170 -5.69 17.38 -3.15
N ILE A 171 -4.47 17.09 -2.70
CA ILE A 171 -3.87 15.75 -2.67
C ILE A 171 -3.98 15.07 -1.31
N PHE A 172 -4.79 15.61 -0.43
CA PHE A 172 -5.02 15.11 0.92
C PHE A 172 -6.44 14.58 1.07
N GLU A 173 -6.64 13.81 2.12
CA GLU A 173 -7.92 13.32 2.58
C GLU A 173 -8.11 13.66 4.05
N VAL A 174 -9.35 13.94 4.45
CA VAL A 174 -9.71 14.29 5.82
C VAL A 174 -10.57 13.18 6.42
N ILE A 175 -10.21 12.74 7.62
CA ILE A 175 -10.99 11.78 8.41
C ILE A 175 -11.28 12.38 9.78
N GLY A 176 -12.54 12.33 10.20
CA GLY A 176 -12.94 12.68 11.55
C GLY A 176 -13.04 14.18 11.85
N LEU A 177 -13.16 15.03 10.83
CA LEU A 177 -13.53 16.44 11.00
C LEU A 177 -14.97 16.70 10.53
N GLY A 178 -15.67 17.58 11.25
CA GLY A 178 -16.99 18.04 10.87
C GLY A 178 -16.97 18.88 9.58
N ALA A 179 -18.04 18.78 8.80
CA ALA A 179 -18.15 19.48 7.51
C ALA A 179 -17.93 21.01 7.64
N GLU A 180 -18.39 21.61 8.75
CA GLU A 180 -18.23 23.03 9.02
C GLU A 180 -16.75 23.47 9.18
N VAL A 181 -15.85 22.56 9.52
CA VAL A 181 -14.40 22.82 9.56
C VAL A 181 -13.80 22.58 8.18
N VAL A 182 -14.18 21.47 7.54
CA VAL A 182 -13.66 21.10 6.21
C VAL A 182 -14.04 22.17 5.17
N ASP A 183 -15.28 22.62 5.16
CA ASP A 183 -15.77 23.64 4.19
C ASP A 183 -15.01 24.98 4.30
N VAL A 184 -14.54 25.33 5.50
CA VAL A 184 -13.82 26.58 5.74
C VAL A 184 -12.33 26.43 5.52
N CYS A 185 -11.71 25.41 6.09
CA CYS A 185 -10.26 25.27 6.12
C CYS A 185 -9.71 24.38 5.00
N PHE A 186 -10.50 23.46 4.50
CA PHE A 186 -10.06 22.40 3.59
C PHE A 186 -11.02 22.20 2.42
N ALA A 187 -11.60 23.29 1.94
CA ALA A 187 -12.64 23.25 0.90
C ALA A 187 -12.19 22.41 -0.32
N GLY A 188 -13.05 21.48 -0.74
CA GLY A 188 -12.78 20.57 -1.86
C GLY A 188 -11.93 19.34 -1.50
N THR A 189 -11.45 19.19 -0.26
CA THR A 189 -10.77 17.99 0.20
C THR A 189 -11.79 16.89 0.48
N PRO A 190 -11.58 15.65 -0.03
CA PRO A 190 -12.45 14.52 0.28
C PRO A 190 -12.51 14.24 1.78
N SER A 191 -13.72 14.07 2.31
CA SER A 191 -13.97 13.71 3.71
C SER A 191 -15.16 12.77 3.78
N VAL A 192 -14.89 11.45 3.85
CA VAL A 192 -15.94 10.43 3.87
C VAL A 192 -16.51 10.25 5.27
N VAL A 193 -15.68 10.36 6.31
CA VAL A 193 -16.06 10.20 7.71
C VAL A 193 -15.96 11.54 8.42
N GLY A 194 -17.10 12.12 8.76
CA GLY A 194 -17.20 13.32 9.60
C GLY A 194 -16.81 13.04 11.05
N GLY A 195 -16.71 14.10 11.86
CA GLY A 195 -16.31 13.95 13.27
C GLY A 195 -16.32 15.26 14.03
N ILE A 196 -15.22 15.55 14.74
CA ILE A 196 -15.11 16.71 15.63
C ILE A 196 -15.25 18.04 14.90
N GLY A 197 -15.94 18.98 15.57
CA GLY A 197 -16.17 20.33 15.07
C GLY A 197 -15.27 21.38 15.73
N TRP A 198 -15.68 22.64 15.56
CA TRP A 198 -14.95 23.79 16.12
C TRP A 198 -14.80 23.76 17.63
N THR A 199 -15.82 23.24 18.35
CA THR A 199 -15.81 23.18 19.81
C THR A 199 -14.73 22.24 20.32
N GLU A 200 -14.70 21.01 19.83
CA GLU A 200 -13.74 19.98 20.23
C GLU A 200 -12.29 20.37 19.83
N LEU A 201 -12.13 20.98 18.65
CA LEU A 201 -10.83 21.51 18.23
C LEU A 201 -10.35 22.64 19.15
N GLY A 202 -11.25 23.55 19.55
CA GLY A 202 -10.96 24.61 20.50
C GLY A 202 -10.59 24.07 21.88
N GLU A 203 -11.32 23.04 22.36
CA GLU A 203 -10.97 22.33 23.60
C GLU A 203 -9.57 21.72 23.55
N ASP A 204 -9.20 21.11 22.42
CA ASP A 204 -7.86 20.55 22.20
C ASP A 204 -6.75 21.60 22.23
N CYS A 205 -7.01 22.78 21.63
CA CYS A 205 -6.05 23.88 21.66
C CYS A 205 -5.83 24.36 23.10
N LEU A 206 -6.92 24.57 23.86
CA LEU A 206 -6.86 24.99 25.25
C LEU A 206 -6.19 23.95 26.16
N ALA A 207 -6.52 22.67 25.98
CA ALA A 207 -5.93 21.59 26.78
C ALA A 207 -4.42 21.45 26.53
N ARG A 208 -3.95 21.56 25.28
CA ARG A 208 -2.53 21.55 24.93
C ARG A 208 -1.80 22.76 25.53
N HIS A 209 -2.41 23.94 25.44
CA HIS A 209 -1.85 25.16 25.99
C HIS A 209 -1.73 25.09 27.53
N GLU A 210 -2.74 24.56 28.24
CA GLU A 210 -2.69 24.37 29.70
C GLU A 210 -1.61 23.36 30.11
N GLN A 211 -1.43 22.26 29.37
CA GLN A 211 -0.36 21.29 29.63
C GLN A 211 1.02 21.93 29.49
N TYR A 212 1.23 22.80 28.50
CA TYR A 212 2.46 23.55 28.31
C TYR A 212 2.69 24.52 29.49
N ARG A 213 1.67 25.28 29.89
CA ARG A 213 1.74 26.28 30.97
C ARG A 213 2.09 25.65 32.32
N LEU A 214 1.61 24.45 32.61
CA LEU A 214 1.87 23.74 33.86
C LEU A 214 3.31 23.22 33.97
N GLY A 215 4.10 23.28 32.91
CA GLY A 215 5.51 22.89 32.94
C GLY A 215 5.74 21.45 33.39
N ASP A 216 4.80 20.57 33.15
CA ASP A 216 4.87 19.18 33.60
C ASP A 216 5.96 18.43 32.83
N GLY A 217 7.11 18.20 33.49
CA GLY A 217 8.29 17.50 32.96
C GLY A 217 7.98 16.07 32.42
N GLY A 218 6.74 15.60 32.54
CA GLY A 218 6.21 14.40 31.90
C GLY A 218 6.19 14.49 30.38
N TYR A 219 5.96 15.66 29.80
CA TYR A 219 5.96 15.90 28.36
C TYR A 219 7.35 15.72 27.73
N TYR A 220 8.41 16.20 28.39
CA TYR A 220 9.78 16.01 27.91
C TYR A 220 10.21 14.53 27.89
N ARG A 221 9.73 13.72 28.85
CA ARG A 221 9.94 12.27 28.85
C ARG A 221 9.14 11.57 27.74
N ALA A 222 7.94 12.04 27.42
CA ALA A 222 7.11 11.49 26.35
C ALA A 222 7.72 11.76 24.96
N LEU A 223 8.26 12.97 24.72
CA LEU A 223 8.97 13.32 23.48
C LEU A 223 10.26 12.51 23.31
N LYS A 224 11.04 12.32 24.37
CA LYS A 224 12.28 11.54 24.33
C LYS A 224 12.03 10.06 24.05
N LYS A 225 10.89 9.51 24.45
CA LYS A 225 10.45 8.14 24.13
C LYS A 225 9.84 8.06 22.73
N ALA A 226 9.19 9.11 22.25
CA ALA A 226 8.56 9.13 20.93
C ALA A 226 9.57 9.24 19.78
N GLY A 227 10.73 9.82 19.98
CA GLY A 227 11.66 10.16 18.90
C GLY A 227 12.47 9.00 18.34
N SER A 228 12.88 8.01 19.15
CA SER A 228 13.85 7.00 18.71
C SER A 228 13.28 5.61 18.42
N GLU A 229 12.07 5.29 18.86
CA GLU A 229 11.54 3.93 18.83
C GLU A 229 10.04 3.88 18.48
N TYR A 230 9.63 4.70 17.52
CA TYR A 230 8.22 4.77 17.12
C TYR A 230 7.63 3.42 16.74
N HIS A 231 8.39 2.62 16.02
CA HIS A 231 7.93 1.26 15.64
C HIS A 231 7.71 0.34 16.83
N THR A 232 8.28 0.67 17.99
CA THR A 232 8.21 -0.16 19.20
C THR A 232 7.16 0.31 20.19
N HIS A 233 6.94 1.61 20.33
CA HIS A 233 6.18 2.17 21.46
C HIS A 233 4.95 3.01 21.08
N ASN A 234 4.77 3.36 19.82
CA ASN A 234 3.70 4.25 19.36
C ASN A 234 2.70 3.63 18.36
N ASP A 235 2.85 2.35 18.04
CA ASP A 235 1.78 1.62 17.36
C ASP A 235 0.56 1.60 18.29
N PRO A 236 -0.59 2.18 17.91
CA PRO A 236 -1.79 2.21 18.77
C PRO A 236 -2.27 0.83 19.19
N VAL A 237 -2.14 -0.15 18.29
CA VAL A 237 -2.47 -1.56 18.56
C VAL A 237 -1.57 -2.12 19.68
N VAL A 238 -0.30 -1.75 19.62
CA VAL A 238 0.72 -2.14 20.59
C VAL A 238 0.46 -1.54 21.97
N LYS A 239 0.08 -0.28 22.06
CA LYS A 239 -0.31 0.38 23.32
C LYS A 239 -1.61 -0.18 23.86
N ALA A 240 -2.59 -0.43 23.02
CA ALA A 240 -3.91 -0.91 23.42
C ALA A 240 -3.92 -2.39 23.86
N LEU A 241 -2.99 -3.22 23.32
CA LEU A 241 -2.99 -4.67 23.57
C LEU A 241 -2.17 -5.10 24.78
N ASN A 242 -1.46 -4.17 25.48
CA ASN A 242 -0.46 -4.63 26.43
C ASN A 242 0.42 -5.71 25.77
N GLU A 243 1.16 -5.32 24.73
CA GLU A 243 1.80 -6.08 23.62
C GLU A 243 2.31 -7.48 23.97
N LEU A 244 3.04 -7.56 25.07
CA LEU A 244 3.64 -8.80 25.55
C LEU A 244 2.57 -9.81 25.97
N GLN A 245 1.42 -9.35 26.51
CA GLN A 245 0.37 -10.25 26.96
C GLN A 245 -0.42 -10.83 25.77
N ALA A 246 -0.78 -10.02 24.78
CA ALA A 246 -1.51 -10.49 23.61
C ALA A 246 -0.68 -11.52 22.80
N ALA A 247 0.59 -11.20 22.52
CA ALA A 247 1.48 -12.13 21.84
C ALA A 247 1.71 -13.40 22.67
N HIS A 248 1.82 -13.30 24.00
CA HIS A 248 1.97 -14.44 24.89
C HIS A 248 0.74 -15.36 24.87
N PHE A 249 -0.46 -14.82 24.97
CA PHE A 249 -1.67 -15.63 24.93
C PHE A 249 -1.86 -16.32 23.59
N LEU A 250 -1.63 -15.61 22.48
CA LEU A 250 -1.71 -16.22 21.15
C LEU A 250 -0.69 -17.37 21.00
N GLN A 251 0.57 -17.15 21.40
CA GLN A 251 1.59 -18.20 21.34
C GLN A 251 1.29 -19.36 22.29
N ALA A 252 0.71 -19.09 23.46
CA ALA A 252 0.26 -20.15 24.39
C ALA A 252 -0.89 -20.97 23.80
N ALA A 253 -1.86 -20.31 23.16
CA ALA A 253 -2.96 -20.96 22.47
C ALA A 253 -2.44 -21.93 21.39
N ILE A 254 -1.52 -21.45 20.54
CA ILE A 254 -0.93 -22.23 19.45
C ILE A 254 -0.13 -23.42 19.96
N ARG A 255 0.77 -23.21 20.94
CA ARG A 255 1.66 -24.27 21.46
C ARG A 255 0.93 -25.37 22.21
N ASN A 256 -0.15 -25.02 22.90
CA ASN A 256 -0.88 -25.90 23.77
C ASN A 256 -2.21 -26.39 23.17
N GLY A 257 -2.61 -25.89 21.99
CA GLY A 257 -3.94 -26.13 21.43
C GLY A 257 -5.08 -25.67 22.34
N SER A 258 -4.90 -24.51 23.01
CA SER A 258 -5.80 -24.05 24.08
C SER A 258 -6.77 -23.00 23.58
N ASP A 259 -8.04 -23.37 23.47
CA ASP A 259 -9.15 -22.44 23.19
C ASP A 259 -9.22 -21.33 24.24
N GLU A 260 -9.04 -21.66 25.55
CA GLU A 260 -9.05 -20.67 26.62
C GLU A 260 -7.99 -19.58 26.45
N ALA A 261 -6.78 -19.95 26.02
CA ALA A 261 -5.72 -18.99 25.78
C ALA A 261 -6.03 -18.12 24.54
N TYR A 262 -6.64 -18.70 23.51
CA TYR A 262 -7.11 -17.93 22.34
C TYR A 262 -8.24 -16.98 22.72
N ASP A 263 -9.22 -17.43 23.50
CA ASP A 263 -10.32 -16.58 23.97
C ASP A 263 -9.78 -15.38 24.80
N ARG A 264 -8.75 -15.59 25.62
CA ARG A 264 -8.07 -14.49 26.34
C ARG A 264 -7.40 -13.50 25.36
N PHE A 265 -6.73 -14.00 24.33
CA PHE A 265 -6.15 -13.17 23.28
C PHE A 265 -7.23 -12.35 22.55
N SER A 266 -8.27 -13.03 22.06
CA SER A 266 -9.36 -12.39 21.32
C SER A 266 -10.10 -11.35 22.18
N ASN A 267 -10.40 -11.67 23.45
CA ASN A 267 -11.04 -10.73 24.37
C ASN A 267 -10.15 -9.48 24.60
N LEU A 268 -8.83 -9.64 24.72
CA LEU A 268 -7.90 -8.55 24.92
C LEU A 268 -7.86 -7.61 23.70
N VAL A 269 -7.90 -8.19 22.50
CA VAL A 269 -7.99 -7.44 21.24
C VAL A 269 -9.34 -6.71 21.13
N ASN A 270 -10.44 -7.42 21.34
CA ASN A 270 -11.77 -6.92 21.07
C ASN A 270 -12.32 -5.97 22.16
N SER A 271 -11.72 -5.95 23.37
CA SER A 271 -12.07 -5.04 24.47
C SER A 271 -11.14 -3.85 24.63
N ARG A 272 -10.19 -3.65 23.71
CA ARG A 272 -9.30 -2.48 23.70
C ARG A 272 -10.12 -1.19 23.54
N PRO A 273 -9.58 -0.03 23.97
CA PRO A 273 -10.11 1.26 23.54
C PRO A 273 -10.15 1.32 22.01
N PRO A 274 -11.12 1.99 21.39
CA PRO A 274 -11.25 2.07 19.95
C PRO A 274 -9.97 2.63 19.30
N THR A 275 -9.43 1.92 18.35
CA THR A 275 -8.23 2.32 17.55
C THR A 275 -8.48 2.25 16.06
N GLU A 276 -9.47 1.49 15.64
CA GLU A 276 -9.88 1.30 14.25
C GLU A 276 -11.35 1.69 14.08
N LEU A 277 -11.78 2.01 12.87
CA LEU A 277 -13.16 2.44 12.61
C LEU A 277 -14.17 1.34 12.96
N HIS A 278 -13.85 0.08 12.69
CA HIS A 278 -14.72 -1.05 13.03
C HIS A 278 -14.87 -1.30 14.53
N ASP A 279 -13.99 -0.76 15.38
CA ASP A 279 -14.16 -0.82 16.84
C ASP A 279 -15.37 0.02 17.30
N LEU A 280 -15.75 1.02 16.51
CA LEU A 280 -16.93 1.89 16.74
C LEU A 280 -18.23 1.27 16.20
N LEU A 281 -18.18 0.06 15.64
CA LEU A 281 -19.34 -0.66 15.13
C LEU A 281 -19.70 -1.83 16.05
N GLU A 282 -20.99 -2.10 16.18
CA GLU A 282 -21.52 -3.28 16.86
C GLU A 282 -22.32 -4.16 15.90
N LEU A 283 -22.36 -5.45 16.21
CA LEU A 283 -23.08 -6.45 15.44
C LEU A 283 -24.55 -6.45 15.78
N VAL A 284 -25.40 -6.48 14.75
CA VAL A 284 -26.87 -6.59 14.86
C VAL A 284 -27.29 -7.92 14.24
N PRO A 285 -27.96 -8.83 14.97
CA PRO A 285 -28.40 -10.10 14.42
C PRO A 285 -29.34 -9.93 13.22
N ALA A 286 -29.11 -10.72 12.16
CA ALA A 286 -29.99 -10.82 11.01
C ALA A 286 -31.21 -11.72 11.28
N GLY A 287 -31.08 -12.64 12.24
CA GLY A 287 -32.10 -13.61 12.64
C GLY A 287 -31.81 -14.21 14.00
N PRO A 288 -32.58 -15.23 14.42
CA PRO A 288 -32.30 -15.96 15.64
C PRO A 288 -30.97 -16.69 15.55
N PRO A 289 -30.22 -16.83 16.67
CA PRO A 289 -28.95 -17.56 16.66
C PRO A 289 -29.12 -19.00 16.18
N LEU A 290 -28.14 -19.49 15.42
CA LEU A 290 -28.11 -20.85 14.88
C LEU A 290 -27.22 -21.77 15.74
N PRO A 291 -27.52 -23.09 15.76
CA PRO A 291 -26.56 -24.08 16.22
C PRO A 291 -25.28 -24.04 15.40
N LEU A 292 -24.13 -24.21 16.03
CA LEU A 292 -22.84 -24.10 15.37
C LEU A 292 -22.65 -25.16 14.26
N GLU A 293 -23.32 -26.28 14.37
CA GLU A 293 -23.34 -27.39 13.42
C GLU A 293 -24.01 -27.01 12.10
N GLU A 294 -24.88 -26.02 12.08
CA GLU A 294 -25.52 -25.49 10.88
C GLU A 294 -24.66 -24.46 10.12
N VAL A 295 -23.58 -23.99 10.75
CA VAL A 295 -22.64 -23.04 10.15
C VAL A 295 -21.54 -23.79 9.41
N GLU A 296 -21.14 -23.28 8.25
CA GLU A 296 -20.08 -23.86 7.43
C GLU A 296 -18.81 -24.19 8.25
N PRO A 297 -18.10 -25.30 7.91
CA PRO A 297 -16.97 -25.75 8.70
C PRO A 297 -15.75 -24.80 8.55
N ALA A 298 -14.96 -24.68 9.62
CA ALA A 298 -13.76 -23.84 9.65
C ALA A 298 -12.81 -24.05 8.45
N ARG A 299 -12.66 -25.30 7.99
CA ARG A 299 -11.83 -25.64 6.82
C ARG A 299 -12.38 -25.12 5.49
N ALA A 300 -13.66 -24.79 5.37
CA ALA A 300 -14.20 -24.09 4.22
C ALA A 300 -13.84 -22.61 4.27
N ILE A 301 -13.93 -22.02 5.45
CA ILE A 301 -13.59 -20.63 5.73
C ILE A 301 -12.09 -20.37 5.48
N THR A 302 -11.19 -21.24 5.97
CA THR A 302 -9.74 -21.04 5.83
C THR A 302 -9.24 -21.01 4.38
N ARG A 303 -10.03 -21.50 3.43
CA ARG A 303 -9.71 -21.39 1.99
C ARG A 303 -9.74 -19.94 1.48
N ARG A 304 -10.41 -19.05 2.21
CA ARG A 304 -10.48 -17.61 1.91
C ARG A 304 -9.38 -16.82 2.63
N PHE A 305 -8.53 -17.51 3.40
CA PHE A 305 -7.45 -16.88 4.14
C PHE A 305 -6.15 -16.92 3.35
N SER A 306 -5.41 -15.81 3.42
CA SER A 306 -4.07 -15.71 2.85
C SER A 306 -3.12 -15.00 3.81
N THR A 307 -1.81 -15.15 3.61
CA THR A 307 -0.87 -14.26 4.29
C THR A 307 -0.76 -12.94 3.56
N GLY A 308 -0.47 -11.88 4.29
CA GLY A 308 0.02 -10.64 3.69
C GLY A 308 1.30 -10.89 2.88
N ALA A 309 1.56 -10.01 1.92
CA ALA A 309 2.76 -10.11 1.07
C ALA A 309 4.03 -9.80 1.87
N MET A 310 4.75 -10.83 2.28
CA MET A 310 5.99 -10.73 3.05
C MET A 310 7.10 -11.45 2.31
N SER A 311 8.11 -10.73 1.81
CA SER A 311 9.15 -11.30 0.93
C SER A 311 10.21 -12.11 1.68
N HIS A 312 10.75 -13.14 1.01
CA HIS A 312 12.03 -13.73 1.42
C HIS A 312 13.13 -12.67 1.25
N GLY A 313 13.74 -12.31 2.33
CA GLY A 313 14.65 -11.16 2.46
C GLY A 313 14.14 -10.17 3.51
N ALA A 314 12.86 -9.82 3.52
CA ALA A 314 12.21 -9.18 4.67
C ALA A 314 12.08 -10.16 5.83
N LEU A 315 11.57 -11.37 5.57
CA LEU A 315 11.58 -12.51 6.49
C LEU A 315 12.81 -13.39 6.30
N SER A 316 13.14 -14.18 7.31
CA SER A 316 14.07 -15.29 7.18
C SER A 316 13.48 -16.37 6.26
N ARG A 317 14.35 -17.23 5.72
CA ARG A 317 13.92 -18.37 4.92
C ARG A 317 12.99 -19.29 5.70
N GLU A 318 13.34 -19.56 6.95
CA GLU A 318 12.60 -20.45 7.84
C GLU A 318 11.18 -19.95 8.05
N ALA A 319 11.01 -18.67 8.40
CA ALA A 319 9.68 -18.07 8.58
C ALA A 319 8.88 -18.08 7.27
N HIS A 320 9.49 -17.68 6.17
CA HIS A 320 8.82 -17.61 4.87
C HIS A 320 8.34 -18.99 4.36
N GLU A 321 9.13 -20.05 4.58
CA GLU A 321 8.74 -21.42 4.23
C GLU A 321 7.66 -21.97 5.17
N THR A 322 7.75 -21.66 6.47
CA THR A 322 6.77 -22.08 7.50
C THR A 322 5.39 -21.48 7.23
N LEU A 323 5.30 -20.19 6.87
CA LEU A 323 4.04 -19.57 6.47
C LEU A 323 3.41 -20.27 5.27
N ALA A 324 4.21 -20.57 4.24
CA ALA A 324 3.68 -21.23 3.04
C ALA A 324 3.14 -22.64 3.37
N GLU A 325 3.91 -23.44 4.07
CA GLU A 325 3.51 -24.79 4.46
C GLU A 325 2.29 -24.77 5.37
N GLY A 326 2.25 -23.86 6.38
CA GLY A 326 1.13 -23.76 7.30
C GLY A 326 -0.19 -23.39 6.60
N MET A 327 -0.14 -22.46 5.66
CA MET A 327 -1.33 -22.09 4.86
C MET A 327 -1.77 -23.24 3.93
N ASN A 328 -0.83 -23.93 3.28
CA ASN A 328 -1.15 -25.06 2.42
C ASN A 328 -1.83 -26.20 3.20
N LEU A 329 -1.45 -26.46 4.47
CA LEU A 329 -2.08 -27.48 5.34
C LEU A 329 -3.59 -27.24 5.56
N ILE A 330 -4.06 -26.00 5.51
CA ILE A 330 -5.46 -25.64 5.76
C ILE A 330 -6.23 -25.28 4.48
N GLY A 331 -5.58 -25.39 3.31
CA GLY A 331 -6.16 -25.00 2.03
C GLY A 331 -6.20 -23.50 1.76
N GLY A 332 -5.60 -22.69 2.64
CA GLY A 332 -5.36 -21.26 2.43
C GLY A 332 -4.19 -21.02 1.47
N MET A 333 -3.78 -19.74 1.33
CA MET A 333 -2.71 -19.35 0.43
C MET A 333 -1.66 -18.49 1.15
N SER A 334 -0.39 -18.65 0.81
CA SER A 334 0.64 -17.68 1.20
C SER A 334 1.03 -16.81 0.03
N ASN A 335 1.27 -15.52 0.31
CA ASN A 335 1.82 -14.57 -0.66
C ASN A 335 3.34 -14.46 -0.44
N CYS A 336 4.12 -14.82 -1.45
CA CYS A 336 5.58 -14.80 -1.35
C CYS A 336 6.19 -13.38 -1.22
N GLY A 337 5.40 -12.33 -1.40
CA GLY A 337 5.90 -10.97 -1.52
C GLY A 337 6.76 -10.77 -2.77
N GLU A 338 7.33 -9.56 -2.93
CA GLU A 338 8.22 -9.25 -4.04
C GLU A 338 9.61 -9.87 -3.85
N GLY A 339 10.26 -10.25 -4.96
CA GLY A 339 11.66 -10.67 -4.95
C GLY A 339 11.92 -12.13 -5.28
N GLY A 340 10.95 -12.82 -5.84
CA GLY A 340 11.11 -14.18 -6.31
C GLY A 340 11.03 -15.24 -5.21
N GLU A 341 11.16 -16.49 -5.62
CA GLU A 341 11.07 -17.66 -4.76
C GLU A 341 11.98 -18.77 -5.29
N SER A 342 12.58 -19.56 -4.38
CA SER A 342 13.51 -20.62 -4.76
C SER A 342 12.81 -21.78 -5.45
N ARG A 343 13.38 -22.27 -6.56
CA ARG A 343 12.92 -23.48 -7.28
C ARG A 343 12.74 -24.68 -6.35
N ARG A 344 13.55 -24.81 -5.30
CA ARG A 344 13.42 -25.89 -4.32
C ARG A 344 12.03 -25.97 -3.68
N ARG A 345 11.32 -24.84 -3.62
CA ARG A 345 9.96 -24.75 -3.10
C ARG A 345 8.92 -25.16 -4.15
N PHE A 346 9.15 -24.82 -5.41
CA PHE A 346 8.23 -25.17 -6.52
C PHE A 346 8.04 -26.68 -6.65
N ILE A 347 9.14 -27.47 -6.53
CA ILE A 347 9.09 -28.94 -6.62
C ILE A 347 8.36 -29.60 -5.44
N THR A 348 8.01 -28.87 -4.38
CA THR A 348 7.21 -29.37 -3.27
C THR A 348 5.71 -29.17 -3.47
N ARG A 349 5.29 -28.46 -4.52
CA ARG A 349 3.89 -28.14 -4.81
C ARG A 349 3.01 -29.38 -4.84
N GLY A 350 1.93 -29.36 -4.07
CA GLY A 350 0.95 -30.44 -3.98
C GLY A 350 1.37 -31.62 -3.10
N GLN A 351 2.50 -31.54 -2.40
CA GLN A 351 2.86 -32.56 -1.42
C GLN A 351 1.93 -32.46 -0.18
N PRO A 352 1.42 -33.59 0.35
CA PRO A 352 0.50 -33.54 1.49
C PRO A 352 1.12 -32.97 2.77
N LYS A 353 2.45 -33.02 2.89
CA LYS A 353 3.28 -32.40 3.93
C LYS A 353 4.54 -31.87 3.27
N GLY A 354 5.04 -30.75 3.76
CA GLY A 354 6.26 -30.14 3.23
C GLY A 354 6.02 -29.33 1.95
N ASP A 355 4.78 -29.02 1.58
CA ASP A 355 4.48 -28.11 0.46
C ASP A 355 4.80 -26.68 0.86
N LYS A 356 5.97 -26.21 0.44
CA LYS A 356 6.51 -24.89 0.72
C LYS A 356 6.31 -23.90 -0.41
N ASN A 357 5.59 -24.27 -1.48
CA ASN A 357 5.28 -23.37 -2.57
C ASN A 357 4.30 -22.31 -2.11
N SER A 358 4.66 -21.02 -2.24
CA SER A 358 3.70 -19.93 -2.05
C SER A 358 2.76 -19.91 -3.25
N ARG A 359 1.46 -20.07 -2.99
CA ARG A 359 0.44 -20.17 -4.04
C ARG A 359 0.17 -18.82 -4.71
N ILE A 360 0.33 -17.70 -3.97
CA ILE A 360 0.25 -16.33 -4.51
C ILE A 360 1.67 -15.84 -4.77
N LYS A 361 1.95 -15.48 -6.02
CA LYS A 361 3.24 -14.93 -6.44
C LYS A 361 3.11 -13.48 -6.84
N GLN A 362 3.84 -12.61 -6.12
CA GLN A 362 3.71 -11.16 -6.27
C GLN A 362 4.63 -10.63 -7.38
N ILE A 363 4.10 -9.69 -8.16
CA ILE A 363 4.75 -8.97 -9.24
C ILE A 363 4.72 -7.49 -8.88
N ALA A 364 5.87 -6.96 -8.45
CA ALA A 364 6.06 -5.56 -8.14
C ALA A 364 6.73 -4.83 -9.30
N SER A 365 6.85 -3.51 -9.20
CA SER A 365 7.48 -2.67 -10.21
C SER A 365 8.95 -3.03 -10.46
N GLY A 366 9.70 -3.45 -9.43
CA GLY A 366 11.11 -3.85 -9.57
C GLY A 366 11.34 -5.16 -10.32
N ARG A 367 10.30 -5.97 -10.54
CA ARG A 367 10.34 -7.29 -11.24
C ARG A 367 11.42 -8.26 -10.74
N PHE A 368 11.94 -8.09 -9.54
CA PHE A 368 12.96 -8.95 -8.96
C PHE A 368 12.49 -10.42 -8.86
N GLY A 369 13.17 -11.32 -9.58
CA GLY A 369 12.84 -12.74 -9.57
C GLY A 369 11.56 -13.14 -10.29
N VAL A 370 10.95 -12.27 -11.07
CA VAL A 370 9.75 -12.55 -11.87
C VAL A 370 10.18 -13.21 -13.18
N THR A 371 10.34 -14.53 -13.15
CA THR A 371 10.71 -15.35 -14.29
C THR A 371 9.51 -16.15 -14.84
N PRO A 372 9.57 -16.70 -16.06
CA PRO A 372 8.52 -17.59 -16.57
C PRO A 372 8.25 -18.78 -15.63
N GLU A 373 9.28 -19.35 -15.02
CA GLU A 373 9.13 -20.45 -14.04
C GLU A 373 8.37 -20.00 -12.80
N TYR A 374 8.72 -18.84 -12.25
CA TYR A 374 8.01 -18.25 -11.11
C TYR A 374 6.52 -18.07 -11.40
N CYS A 375 6.17 -17.54 -12.56
CA CYS A 375 4.79 -17.36 -12.97
C CYS A 375 4.06 -18.68 -13.20
N ALA A 376 4.72 -19.68 -13.78
CA ALA A 376 4.12 -20.99 -14.11
C ALA A 376 3.75 -21.81 -12.85
N TYR A 377 4.45 -21.62 -11.72
CA TYR A 377 4.17 -22.30 -10.45
C TYR A 377 3.20 -21.54 -9.52
N ALA A 378 2.56 -20.45 -9.99
CA ALA A 378 1.57 -19.72 -9.24
C ALA A 378 0.16 -20.34 -9.38
N ASP A 379 -0.65 -20.28 -8.32
CA ASP A 379 -2.10 -20.41 -8.38
C ASP A 379 -2.75 -19.04 -8.57
N GLU A 380 -2.06 -17.99 -8.12
CA GLU A 380 -2.45 -16.60 -8.30
C GLU A 380 -1.22 -15.71 -8.54
N LEU A 381 -1.32 -14.81 -9.52
CA LEU A 381 -0.33 -13.79 -9.85
C LEU A 381 -0.84 -12.43 -9.34
N ASN A 382 -0.14 -11.87 -8.34
CA ASN A 382 -0.58 -10.67 -7.64
C ASN A 382 0.21 -9.43 -8.12
N ILE A 383 -0.41 -8.57 -8.91
CA ILE A 383 0.16 -7.30 -9.34
C ILE A 383 0.10 -6.31 -8.17
N LYS A 384 1.26 -5.87 -7.67
CA LYS A 384 1.37 -4.92 -6.57
C LYS A 384 1.49 -3.51 -7.12
N MET A 385 0.39 -2.73 -7.10
CA MET A 385 0.45 -1.31 -7.44
C MET A 385 1.08 -0.50 -6.31
N ALA A 386 0.69 -0.75 -5.06
CA ALA A 386 1.25 -0.13 -3.88
C ALA A 386 1.02 -0.99 -2.63
N GLN A 387 1.37 -0.48 -1.45
CA GLN A 387 1.06 -1.09 -0.15
C GLN A 387 0.59 -0.04 0.84
N GLY A 388 -0.35 -0.40 1.73
CA GLY A 388 -1.15 0.51 2.52
C GLY A 388 -0.39 1.57 3.31
N SER A 389 0.71 1.20 3.99
CA SER A 389 1.49 2.13 4.82
C SER A 389 2.52 2.97 4.08
N LYS A 390 2.70 2.80 2.78
CA LYS A 390 3.67 3.59 1.98
C LYS A 390 3.31 3.70 0.50
N PRO A 391 2.14 4.25 0.18
CA PRO A 391 1.81 4.58 -1.19
C PRO A 391 2.86 5.55 -1.77
N GLY A 392 3.21 5.35 -3.05
CA GLY A 392 4.20 6.19 -3.73
C GLY A 392 5.67 6.01 -3.31
N GLU A 393 5.99 5.11 -2.35
CA GLU A 393 7.39 4.86 -1.95
C GLU A 393 8.01 3.64 -2.62
N GLY A 394 7.18 2.67 -2.99
CA GLY A 394 7.63 1.38 -3.49
C GLY A 394 8.22 0.47 -2.41
N GLY A 395 8.72 -0.70 -2.83
CA GLY A 395 9.36 -1.68 -1.96
C GLY A 395 10.83 -1.37 -1.75
N GLN A 396 11.37 -1.69 -0.56
CA GLN A 396 12.79 -1.52 -0.26
C GLN A 396 13.30 -2.68 0.60
N ILE A 397 14.52 -3.14 0.29
CA ILE A 397 15.28 -4.03 1.15
C ILE A 397 16.69 -3.45 1.37
N PRO A 398 17.12 -3.24 2.63
CA PRO A 398 18.46 -2.72 2.93
C PRO A 398 19.54 -3.69 2.45
N GLY A 399 20.69 -3.18 2.00
CA GLY A 399 21.81 -3.98 1.50
C GLY A 399 22.30 -5.03 2.53
N ALA A 400 22.26 -4.70 3.83
CA ALA A 400 22.63 -5.65 4.90
C ALA A 400 21.75 -6.92 4.92
N LYS A 401 20.55 -6.89 4.37
CA LYS A 401 19.64 -8.04 4.22
C LYS A 401 19.80 -8.76 2.88
N VAL A 402 20.52 -8.19 1.91
CA VAL A 402 20.74 -8.80 0.59
C VAL A 402 21.93 -9.76 0.68
N SER A 403 21.69 -10.95 1.22
CA SER A 403 22.65 -12.05 1.24
C SER A 403 22.88 -12.63 -0.16
N GLU A 404 23.88 -13.53 -0.32
CA GLU A 404 24.10 -14.26 -1.58
C GLU A 404 22.86 -15.02 -2.06
N GLU A 405 22.11 -15.64 -1.12
CA GLU A 405 20.87 -16.34 -1.42
C GLU A 405 19.80 -15.37 -1.97
N ILE A 406 19.60 -14.23 -1.30
CA ILE A 406 18.64 -13.21 -1.72
C ILE A 406 19.05 -12.57 -3.05
N ALA A 407 20.35 -12.26 -3.21
CA ALA A 407 20.86 -11.68 -4.45
C ALA A 407 20.63 -12.61 -5.65
N LYS A 408 20.87 -13.92 -5.47
CA LYS A 408 20.60 -14.91 -6.50
C LYS A 408 19.12 -14.97 -6.90
N LEU A 409 18.20 -14.96 -5.90
CA LEU A 409 16.75 -14.98 -6.15
C LEU A 409 16.25 -13.74 -6.89
N ARG A 410 16.88 -12.59 -6.63
CA ARG A 410 16.49 -11.30 -7.19
C ARG A 410 17.28 -10.91 -8.45
N HIS A 411 18.16 -11.79 -8.92
CA HIS A 411 19.06 -11.54 -10.05
C HIS A 411 19.88 -10.26 -9.89
N THR A 412 20.52 -10.07 -8.71
CA THR A 412 21.30 -8.90 -8.33
C THR A 412 22.59 -9.28 -7.60
N GLN A 413 23.31 -8.29 -7.08
CA GLN A 413 24.56 -8.49 -6.33
C GLN A 413 24.33 -8.42 -4.81
N PRO A 414 25.05 -9.24 -4.00
CA PRO A 414 24.97 -9.19 -2.55
C PRO A 414 25.42 -7.82 -1.99
N GLY A 415 24.79 -7.40 -0.89
CA GLY A 415 25.15 -6.19 -0.16
C GLY A 415 24.63 -4.89 -0.75
N ILE A 416 24.02 -4.90 -1.93
CA ILE A 416 23.41 -3.72 -2.55
C ILE A 416 21.95 -3.62 -2.12
N GLY A 417 21.56 -2.44 -1.62
CA GLY A 417 20.16 -2.16 -1.30
C GLY A 417 19.30 -2.15 -2.56
N LEU A 418 18.12 -2.75 -2.50
CA LEU A 418 17.21 -2.83 -3.62
C LEU A 418 15.97 -2.01 -3.37
N ILE A 419 15.54 -1.26 -4.39
CA ILE A 419 14.35 -0.44 -4.40
C ILE A 419 13.47 -0.91 -5.56
N SER A 420 12.22 -1.21 -5.25
CA SER A 420 11.16 -1.36 -6.25
C SER A 420 10.60 0.04 -6.48
N PRO A 421 10.77 0.67 -7.65
CA PRO A 421 10.29 2.03 -7.85
C PRO A 421 8.77 2.11 -7.70
N PRO A 422 8.21 3.27 -7.30
CA PRO A 422 6.76 3.40 -7.13
C PRO A 422 5.96 3.03 -8.37
N PRO A 423 6.24 3.57 -9.58
CA PRO A 423 5.49 3.23 -10.77
C PRO A 423 6.01 1.93 -11.42
N HIS A 424 5.10 1.14 -11.96
CA HIS A 424 5.45 0.14 -12.96
C HIS A 424 5.72 0.84 -14.29
N HIS A 425 6.86 0.59 -14.92
CA HIS A 425 7.22 1.24 -16.19
C HIS A 425 6.37 0.76 -17.39
N ASP A 426 5.56 -0.26 -17.20
CA ASP A 426 4.61 -0.80 -18.18
C ASP A 426 3.14 -0.50 -17.83
N ILE A 427 2.87 0.37 -16.83
CA ILE A 427 1.50 0.73 -16.42
C ILE A 427 1.41 2.24 -16.24
N TYR A 428 0.74 2.94 -17.15
CA TYR A 428 0.43 4.37 -17.10
C TYR A 428 -1.06 4.66 -17.26
N SER A 429 -1.86 3.62 -17.55
CA SER A 429 -3.32 3.69 -17.68
C SER A 429 -3.94 2.37 -17.27
N ILE A 430 -5.29 2.33 -17.17
CA ILE A 430 -6.02 1.08 -16.90
C ILE A 430 -5.86 0.08 -18.07
N GLU A 431 -5.67 0.56 -19.28
CA GLU A 431 -5.46 -0.26 -20.47
C GLU A 431 -4.09 -0.95 -20.44
N ASP A 432 -3.05 -0.27 -19.93
CA ASP A 432 -1.74 -0.87 -19.72
C ASP A 432 -1.80 -1.96 -18.63
N LEU A 433 -2.55 -1.71 -17.54
CA LEU A 433 -2.82 -2.73 -16.54
C LEU A 433 -3.54 -3.94 -17.14
N ALA A 434 -4.53 -3.70 -18.00
CA ALA A 434 -5.23 -4.77 -18.73
C ALA A 434 -4.27 -5.56 -19.64
N GLN A 435 -3.29 -4.90 -20.26
CA GLN A 435 -2.24 -5.57 -21.03
C GLN A 435 -1.37 -6.45 -20.15
N LEU A 436 -0.96 -5.99 -18.96
CA LEU A 436 -0.18 -6.81 -18.02
C LEU A 436 -0.98 -8.01 -17.51
N ILE A 437 -2.28 -7.82 -17.18
CA ILE A 437 -3.18 -8.92 -16.82
C ILE A 437 -3.25 -9.95 -17.95
N TYR A 438 -3.39 -9.48 -19.20
CA TYR A 438 -3.39 -10.32 -20.37
C TYR A 438 -2.07 -11.09 -20.52
N ASP A 439 -0.91 -10.45 -20.40
CA ASP A 439 0.42 -11.07 -20.46
C ASP A 439 0.56 -12.20 -19.46
N LEU A 440 0.15 -11.97 -18.20
CA LEU A 440 0.21 -12.95 -17.12
C LEU A 440 -0.72 -14.14 -17.37
N LYS A 441 -1.88 -13.91 -17.96
CA LYS A 441 -2.81 -14.99 -18.36
C LYS A 441 -2.31 -15.79 -19.56
N GLN A 442 -1.40 -15.23 -20.39
CA GLN A 442 -0.76 -16.00 -21.46
C GLN A 442 0.33 -16.93 -20.91
N VAL A 443 1.18 -16.46 -19.99
CA VAL A 443 2.25 -17.28 -19.39
C VAL A 443 1.71 -18.36 -18.45
N ASN A 444 0.61 -18.08 -17.72
CA ASN A 444 -0.09 -19.07 -16.88
C ASN A 444 -1.59 -18.86 -16.93
N GLY A 445 -2.24 -19.54 -17.86
CA GLY A 445 -3.70 -19.45 -18.07
C GLY A 445 -4.56 -20.01 -16.93
N LEU A 446 -3.97 -20.80 -16.03
CA LEU A 446 -4.68 -21.44 -14.90
C LEU A 446 -4.65 -20.57 -13.64
N ALA A 447 -3.65 -19.68 -13.50
CA ALA A 447 -3.54 -18.80 -12.34
C ALA A 447 -4.59 -17.68 -12.43
N ASP A 448 -5.18 -17.35 -11.27
CA ASP A 448 -5.93 -16.10 -11.14
C ASP A 448 -4.98 -14.91 -11.17
N VAL A 449 -5.44 -13.74 -11.60
CA VAL A 449 -4.69 -12.50 -11.52
C VAL A 449 -5.38 -11.58 -10.53
N SER A 450 -4.62 -11.15 -9.53
CA SER A 450 -5.08 -10.16 -8.56
C SER A 450 -4.34 -8.85 -8.71
N VAL A 451 -5.01 -7.73 -8.38
CA VAL A 451 -4.42 -6.40 -8.37
C VAL A 451 -4.52 -5.82 -6.96
N LYS A 452 -3.38 -5.51 -6.36
CA LYS A 452 -3.31 -4.91 -5.02
C LYS A 452 -3.30 -3.38 -5.12
N LEU A 453 -4.33 -2.78 -4.56
CA LEU A 453 -4.57 -1.34 -4.44
C LEU A 453 -4.45 -0.88 -2.98
N VAL A 454 -4.25 0.40 -2.77
CA VAL A 454 -4.28 1.02 -1.44
C VAL A 454 -5.67 1.57 -1.16
N ALA A 455 -6.12 1.48 0.08
CA ALA A 455 -7.30 2.23 0.55
C ALA A 455 -6.97 3.72 0.50
N GLU A 456 -7.57 4.43 -0.44
CA GLU A 456 -7.46 5.87 -0.68
C GLU A 456 -8.74 6.36 -1.35
N ASP A 457 -8.95 7.65 -1.41
CA ASP A 457 -10.12 8.23 -2.11
C ASP A 457 -10.16 7.79 -3.57
N ASN A 458 -11.36 7.52 -4.09
CA ASN A 458 -11.60 7.01 -5.45
C ASN A 458 -11.06 5.58 -5.74
N VAL A 459 -10.63 4.82 -4.75
CA VAL A 459 -10.21 3.43 -4.95
C VAL A 459 -11.31 2.57 -5.58
N GLY A 460 -12.58 2.87 -5.30
CA GLY A 460 -13.73 2.21 -5.90
C GLY A 460 -13.78 2.37 -7.43
N THR A 461 -13.49 3.55 -7.95
CA THR A 461 -13.41 3.81 -9.39
C THR A 461 -12.27 3.02 -10.04
N ILE A 462 -11.10 2.99 -9.40
CA ILE A 462 -9.95 2.19 -9.83
C ILE A 462 -10.32 0.70 -9.83
N ALA A 463 -10.97 0.22 -8.77
CA ALA A 463 -11.42 -1.16 -8.63
C ALA A 463 -12.39 -1.58 -9.74
N ALA A 464 -13.33 -0.70 -10.11
CA ALA A 464 -14.23 -0.94 -11.25
C ALA A 464 -13.45 -1.05 -12.57
N GLY A 465 -12.41 -0.23 -12.78
CA GLY A 465 -11.49 -0.33 -13.91
C GLY A 465 -10.74 -1.67 -13.92
N VAL A 466 -10.20 -2.10 -12.78
CA VAL A 466 -9.51 -3.39 -12.60
C VAL A 466 -10.43 -4.58 -12.91
N ALA A 467 -11.68 -4.54 -12.46
CA ALA A 467 -12.67 -5.55 -12.78
C ALA A 467 -12.98 -5.62 -14.29
N LYS A 468 -13.06 -4.46 -14.95
CA LYS A 468 -13.24 -4.37 -16.42
C LYS A 468 -11.99 -4.83 -17.18
N ALA A 469 -10.80 -4.68 -16.60
CA ALA A 469 -9.53 -5.20 -17.11
C ALA A 469 -9.38 -6.73 -16.93
N LEU A 470 -10.39 -7.40 -16.38
CA LEU A 470 -10.50 -8.87 -16.24
C LEU A 470 -9.58 -9.48 -15.16
N ALA A 471 -9.23 -8.74 -14.13
CA ALA A 471 -8.68 -9.33 -12.92
C ALA A 471 -9.75 -10.18 -12.20
N GLU A 472 -9.34 -11.27 -11.56
CA GLU A 472 -10.21 -12.12 -10.76
C GLU A 472 -10.34 -11.67 -9.31
N VAL A 473 -9.31 -10.98 -8.79
CA VAL A 473 -9.28 -10.52 -7.40
C VAL A 473 -8.84 -9.06 -7.33
N ILE A 474 -9.57 -8.27 -6.58
CA ILE A 474 -9.19 -6.91 -6.21
C ILE A 474 -8.77 -6.93 -4.75
N HIS A 475 -7.51 -6.59 -4.48
CA HIS A 475 -6.95 -6.64 -3.13
C HIS A 475 -6.79 -5.22 -2.58
N ILE A 476 -7.56 -4.87 -1.57
CA ILE A 476 -7.53 -3.57 -0.90
C ILE A 476 -6.62 -3.64 0.33
N SER A 477 -5.62 -2.79 0.39
CA SER A 477 -4.65 -2.71 1.49
C SER A 477 -4.89 -1.46 2.32
N GLY A 478 -5.25 -1.64 3.58
CA GLY A 478 -5.40 -0.54 4.53
C GLY A 478 -4.07 0.03 5.03
N ALA A 479 -4.11 1.21 5.66
CA ALA A 479 -2.95 1.96 6.16
C ALA A 479 -2.04 1.14 7.10
N ASN A 480 -2.58 0.17 7.84
CA ASN A 480 -1.81 -0.73 8.69
C ASN A 480 -1.04 -1.83 7.92
N GLY A 481 -1.22 -1.94 6.61
CA GLY A 481 -0.56 -2.95 5.77
C GLY A 481 0.87 -2.56 5.40
N GLY A 482 1.86 -3.47 5.63
CA GLY A 482 3.23 -3.28 5.16
C GLY A 482 4.13 -2.38 6.01
N THR A 483 3.85 -2.24 7.32
CA THR A 483 4.54 -1.32 8.23
C THR A 483 5.96 -1.70 8.64
N GLY A 484 6.44 -2.91 8.33
CA GLY A 484 7.70 -3.47 8.87
C GLY A 484 8.97 -2.66 8.62
N ALA A 485 9.03 -1.84 7.56
CA ALA A 485 10.17 -0.99 7.22
C ALA A 485 9.74 0.39 6.70
N SER A 486 8.50 0.79 6.97
CA SER A 486 7.99 2.10 6.54
C SER A 486 8.54 3.22 7.41
N PRO A 487 8.82 4.41 6.84
CA PRO A 487 9.15 5.60 7.61
C PRO A 487 8.00 5.99 8.55
N LEU A 488 8.36 6.64 9.66
CA LEU A 488 7.40 7.10 10.65
C LEU A 488 6.26 7.94 10.06
N MET A 489 6.60 8.87 9.17
CA MET A 489 5.65 9.77 8.55
C MET A 489 4.62 9.00 7.69
N SER A 490 5.08 7.99 6.94
CA SER A 490 4.20 7.16 6.15
C SER A 490 3.25 6.32 7.02
N ILE A 491 3.74 5.74 8.12
CA ILE A 491 2.89 4.97 9.05
C ILE A 491 1.79 5.85 9.67
N LYS A 492 2.11 7.11 9.96
CA LYS A 492 1.15 8.02 10.59
C LYS A 492 0.13 8.62 9.64
N HIS A 493 0.53 8.87 8.39
CA HIS A 493 -0.21 9.81 7.53
C HIS A 493 -0.49 9.28 6.12
N ALA A 494 0.00 8.10 5.74
CA ALA A 494 -0.23 7.56 4.41
C ALA A 494 -1.30 6.44 4.42
N GLY A 495 -2.17 6.44 3.42
CA GLY A 495 -3.25 5.48 3.25
C GLY A 495 -4.42 5.72 4.22
N LEU A 496 -5.56 5.14 3.87
CA LEU A 496 -6.78 5.15 4.69
C LEU A 496 -6.96 3.84 5.46
N PRO A 497 -7.81 3.83 6.50
CA PRO A 497 -8.31 2.59 7.08
C PRO A 497 -8.93 1.69 6.02
N TRP A 498 -8.70 0.38 6.14
CA TRP A 498 -9.21 -0.61 5.16
C TRP A 498 -10.74 -0.59 5.04
N GLU A 499 -11.44 -0.22 6.10
CA GLU A 499 -12.91 -0.13 6.15
C GLU A 499 -13.44 0.82 5.07
N LEU A 500 -12.80 1.97 4.91
CA LEU A 500 -13.18 2.96 3.89
C LEU A 500 -12.95 2.40 2.49
N GLY A 501 -11.76 1.85 2.24
CA GLY A 501 -11.41 1.31 0.92
C GLY A 501 -12.28 0.11 0.52
N VAL A 502 -12.61 -0.79 1.45
CA VAL A 502 -13.48 -1.95 1.17
C VAL A 502 -14.91 -1.50 0.92
N ALA A 503 -15.47 -0.62 1.77
CA ALA A 503 -16.84 -0.14 1.62
C ALA A 503 -17.05 0.64 0.31
N GLU A 504 -16.09 1.48 -0.07
CA GLU A 504 -16.10 2.22 -1.34
C GLU A 504 -15.99 1.26 -2.54
N THR A 505 -15.05 0.31 -2.49
CA THR A 505 -14.88 -0.72 -3.52
C THR A 505 -16.15 -1.55 -3.70
N GLN A 506 -16.75 -2.02 -2.60
CA GLN A 506 -18.00 -2.77 -2.60
C GLN A 506 -19.11 -1.99 -3.31
N ARG A 507 -19.31 -0.73 -2.92
CA ARG A 507 -20.32 0.15 -3.50
C ARG A 507 -20.09 0.36 -5.00
N ALA A 508 -18.88 0.75 -5.39
CA ALA A 508 -18.54 1.02 -6.79
C ALA A 508 -18.73 -0.22 -7.68
N LEU A 509 -18.34 -1.41 -7.20
CA LEU A 509 -18.53 -2.66 -7.94
C LEU A 509 -20.02 -3.02 -8.09
N MET A 510 -20.84 -2.81 -7.06
CA MET A 510 -22.28 -3.05 -7.10
C MET A 510 -22.97 -2.08 -8.08
N GLU A 511 -22.71 -0.78 -7.98
CA GLU A 511 -23.28 0.26 -8.84
C GLU A 511 -22.92 0.08 -10.31
N ASN A 512 -21.77 -0.52 -10.60
CA ASN A 512 -21.33 -0.82 -11.97
C ASN A 512 -21.74 -2.23 -12.44
N GLY A 513 -22.44 -3.05 -11.65
CA GLY A 513 -22.83 -4.44 -12.00
C GLY A 513 -21.62 -5.35 -12.20
N LEU A 514 -20.56 -5.15 -11.42
CA LEU A 514 -19.29 -5.88 -11.52
C LEU A 514 -19.02 -6.79 -10.33
N ARG A 515 -19.82 -6.67 -9.24
CA ARG A 515 -19.51 -7.32 -7.96
C ARG A 515 -19.57 -8.85 -8.00
N ASP A 516 -20.45 -9.40 -8.79
CA ASP A 516 -20.68 -10.85 -8.92
C ASP A 516 -19.52 -11.61 -9.57
N ARG A 517 -18.62 -10.91 -10.29
CA ARG A 517 -17.57 -11.50 -11.12
C ARG A 517 -16.15 -11.42 -10.53
N VAL A 518 -15.95 -10.65 -9.46
CA VAL A 518 -14.64 -10.45 -8.83
C VAL A 518 -14.71 -10.72 -7.34
N ARG A 519 -13.62 -11.25 -6.77
CA ARG A 519 -13.43 -11.38 -5.33
C ARG A 519 -12.75 -10.12 -4.81
N VAL A 520 -13.22 -9.61 -3.68
CA VAL A 520 -12.60 -8.51 -2.96
C VAL A 520 -11.80 -9.09 -1.80
N ARG A 521 -10.48 -8.92 -1.82
CA ARG A 521 -9.58 -9.29 -0.73
C ARG A 521 -9.15 -8.05 0.03
N MET A 522 -8.93 -8.17 1.33
CA MET A 522 -8.41 -7.07 2.12
C MET A 522 -7.24 -7.49 3.01
N ASP A 523 -6.34 -6.55 3.32
CA ASP A 523 -5.34 -6.62 4.37
C ASP A 523 -5.25 -5.29 5.15
N GLY A 524 -4.56 -5.32 6.28
CA GLY A 524 -4.31 -4.12 7.08
C GLY A 524 -4.83 -4.22 8.52
N GLY A 525 -4.34 -5.17 9.30
CA GLY A 525 -4.57 -5.18 10.74
C GLY A 525 -5.49 -6.28 11.28
N LEU A 526 -5.88 -7.27 10.49
CA LEU A 526 -6.69 -8.39 10.96
C LEU A 526 -5.97 -9.21 12.04
N LEU A 527 -6.63 -9.45 13.16
CA LEU A 527 -6.13 -10.18 14.33
C LEU A 527 -7.05 -11.31 14.79
N THR A 528 -8.36 -11.14 14.70
CA THR A 528 -9.38 -12.01 15.28
C THR A 528 -10.45 -12.41 14.28
N GLY A 529 -11.29 -13.38 14.64
CA GLY A 529 -12.48 -13.75 13.84
C GLY A 529 -13.53 -12.63 13.77
N ARG A 530 -13.58 -11.76 14.78
CA ARG A 530 -14.42 -10.57 14.74
C ARG A 530 -13.99 -9.59 13.66
N ASP A 531 -12.69 -9.35 13.50
CA ASP A 531 -12.20 -8.45 12.45
C ASP A 531 -12.57 -8.99 11.06
N VAL A 532 -12.44 -10.31 10.87
CA VAL A 532 -12.85 -10.98 9.62
C VAL A 532 -14.35 -10.82 9.36
N LEU A 533 -15.18 -10.97 10.40
CA LEU A 533 -16.62 -10.79 10.28
C LEU A 533 -16.99 -9.35 9.90
N MET A 534 -16.35 -8.36 10.53
CA MET A 534 -16.52 -6.95 10.16
C MET A 534 -16.14 -6.70 8.70
N ALA A 535 -15.02 -7.26 8.26
CA ALA A 535 -14.57 -7.14 6.87
C ALA A 535 -15.53 -7.79 5.87
N ALA A 536 -16.11 -8.95 6.23
CA ALA A 536 -17.13 -9.61 5.42
C ALA A 536 -18.39 -8.74 5.32
N LEU A 537 -18.90 -8.25 6.45
CA LEU A 537 -20.10 -7.40 6.46
C LEU A 537 -19.92 -6.12 5.64
N LEU A 538 -18.70 -5.56 5.58
CA LEU A 538 -18.35 -4.42 4.73
C LEU A 538 -18.10 -4.77 3.26
N GLY A 539 -17.97 -6.06 2.90
CA GLY A 539 -17.93 -6.50 1.51
C GLY A 539 -16.70 -7.29 1.08
N ALA A 540 -15.80 -7.73 1.97
CA ALA A 540 -14.66 -8.55 1.57
C ALA A 540 -15.01 -10.04 1.46
N ASP A 541 -14.53 -10.70 0.39
CA ASP A 541 -14.66 -12.17 0.18
C ASP A 541 -13.47 -12.94 0.75
N GLU A 542 -12.27 -12.32 0.81
CA GLU A 542 -11.00 -12.96 1.18
C GLU A 542 -10.19 -12.06 2.14
N TYR A 543 -9.37 -12.67 2.98
CA TYR A 543 -8.74 -12.01 4.13
C TYR A 543 -7.26 -12.35 4.22
N SER A 544 -6.40 -11.32 4.38
CA SER A 544 -4.95 -11.49 4.44
C SER A 544 -4.37 -11.07 5.79
N PHE A 545 -3.55 -11.93 6.38
CA PHE A 545 -2.97 -11.76 7.71
C PHE A 545 -1.45 -11.52 7.62
N GLY A 546 -0.97 -10.40 8.15
CA GLY A 546 0.45 -10.07 8.20
C GLY A 546 1.05 -10.27 9.59
N THR A 547 0.98 -9.25 10.45
CA THR A 547 1.60 -9.24 11.79
C THR A 547 1.16 -10.42 12.66
N ALA A 548 -0.13 -10.75 12.65
CA ALA A 548 -0.66 -11.84 13.45
C ALA A 548 -0.11 -13.22 13.02
N ALA A 549 0.05 -13.46 11.71
CA ALA A 549 0.69 -14.67 11.22
C ALA A 549 2.16 -14.77 11.68
N MET A 550 2.89 -13.64 11.72
CA MET A 550 4.26 -13.63 12.27
C MET A 550 4.28 -13.89 13.79
N ILE A 551 3.29 -13.40 14.56
CA ILE A 551 3.16 -13.68 15.98
C ILE A 551 2.97 -15.19 16.19
N ALA A 552 2.18 -15.85 15.35
CA ALA A 552 2.00 -17.30 15.37
C ALA A 552 3.33 -18.07 15.18
N GLU A 553 4.28 -17.52 14.45
CA GLU A 553 5.63 -18.05 14.24
C GLU A 553 6.64 -17.71 15.36
N GLY A 554 6.24 -16.93 16.37
CA GLY A 554 7.11 -16.55 17.47
C GLY A 554 7.61 -15.10 17.44
N CYS A 555 7.02 -14.22 16.61
CA CYS A 555 7.30 -12.80 16.69
C CYS A 555 6.85 -12.23 18.04
N ILE A 556 7.70 -11.45 18.68
CA ILE A 556 7.43 -10.78 19.96
C ILE A 556 7.19 -9.28 19.82
N MET A 557 6.92 -8.83 18.60
CA MET A 557 6.67 -7.42 18.25
C MET A 557 7.80 -6.45 18.68
N ALA A 558 9.06 -6.91 18.66
CA ALA A 558 10.22 -6.08 18.98
C ALA A 558 10.47 -4.93 17.99
N ARG A 559 9.71 -4.87 16.88
CA ARG A 559 9.77 -3.84 15.83
C ARG A 559 11.17 -3.53 15.29
N ALA A 560 12.07 -4.52 15.33
CA ALA A 560 13.44 -4.45 14.81
C ALA A 560 13.57 -5.03 13.38
N CYS A 561 12.44 -5.22 12.66
CA CYS A 561 12.38 -5.88 11.36
C CYS A 561 13.26 -5.21 10.31
N HIS A 562 13.32 -3.87 10.32
CA HIS A 562 14.11 -3.07 9.37
C HIS A 562 15.62 -3.06 9.66
N LYS A 563 16.03 -3.41 10.90
CA LYS A 563 17.43 -3.32 11.37
C LYS A 563 18.23 -4.60 11.16
N ASP A 564 17.63 -5.68 10.61
CA ASP A 564 18.24 -7.00 10.50
C ASP A 564 18.68 -7.60 11.87
N THR A 565 18.02 -7.17 12.96
CA THR A 565 18.35 -7.56 14.34
C THR A 565 17.20 -8.23 15.07
N CYS A 566 16.25 -8.83 14.34
CA CYS A 566 15.10 -9.53 14.91
C CYS A 566 15.56 -10.61 15.93
N PRO A 567 15.22 -10.49 17.23
CA PRO A 567 15.77 -11.37 18.26
C PRO A 567 15.22 -12.81 18.20
N THR A 568 14.09 -13.03 17.51
CA THR A 568 13.42 -14.32 17.38
C THR A 568 13.68 -15.03 16.06
N GLY A 569 14.48 -14.46 15.16
CA GLY A 569 14.83 -15.08 13.88
C GLY A 569 13.77 -14.96 12.79
N VAL A 570 12.61 -14.31 13.03
CA VAL A 570 11.53 -14.19 12.05
C VAL A 570 11.91 -13.25 10.88
N ALA A 571 12.46 -12.07 11.18
CA ALA A 571 12.67 -11.00 10.19
C ALA A 571 14.16 -10.56 10.12
N THR A 572 15.07 -11.52 9.98
CA THR A 572 16.51 -11.29 9.88
C THR A 572 17.16 -12.26 8.90
N GLN A 573 18.30 -11.84 8.33
CA GLN A 573 19.14 -12.71 7.50
C GLN A 573 20.39 -13.21 8.22
N ARG A 574 20.66 -12.73 9.45
CA ARG A 574 21.85 -13.13 10.24
C ARG A 574 21.72 -14.58 10.73
N PRO A 575 22.68 -15.48 10.40
CA PRO A 575 22.55 -16.91 10.70
C PRO A 575 22.34 -17.23 12.18
N HIS A 576 23.04 -16.52 13.09
CA HIS A 576 22.93 -16.74 14.54
C HIS A 576 21.59 -16.30 15.14
N LEU A 577 20.89 -15.36 14.47
CA LEU A 577 19.53 -14.95 14.86
C LEU A 577 18.49 -15.86 14.22
N ARG A 578 18.66 -16.25 12.93
CA ARG A 578 17.80 -17.23 12.24
C ARG A 578 17.75 -18.57 13.01
N ALA A 579 18.85 -19.01 13.58
CA ALA A 579 18.91 -20.22 14.41
C ALA A 579 17.99 -20.18 15.66
N LYS A 580 17.45 -19.02 16.03
CA LYS A 580 16.50 -18.87 17.14
C LYS A 580 15.04 -19.00 16.71
N PHE A 581 14.77 -19.15 15.43
CA PHE A 581 13.41 -19.33 14.92
C PHE A 581 12.78 -20.61 15.47
N THR A 582 11.55 -20.49 15.97
CA THR A 582 10.81 -21.59 16.62
C THR A 582 9.42 -21.84 16.04
N GLY A 583 9.05 -21.10 14.98
CA GLY A 583 7.75 -21.26 14.33
C GLY A 583 7.60 -22.65 13.68
N THR A 584 6.37 -23.12 13.60
CA THR A 584 6.00 -24.37 12.93
C THR A 584 4.83 -24.19 11.99
N PRO A 585 4.74 -24.94 10.88
CA PRO A 585 3.60 -24.90 9.99
C PRO A 585 2.27 -25.20 10.70
N GLU A 586 2.27 -26.15 11.63
CA GLU A 586 1.11 -26.52 12.43
C GLU A 586 0.66 -25.36 13.34
N GLY A 587 1.60 -24.54 13.83
CA GLY A 587 1.29 -23.36 14.64
C GLY A 587 0.57 -22.28 13.81
N VAL A 588 1.02 -22.03 12.59
CA VAL A 588 0.33 -21.10 11.65
C VAL A 588 -1.06 -21.64 11.32
N ALA A 589 -1.16 -22.93 10.98
CA ALA A 589 -2.43 -23.58 10.68
C ALA A 589 -3.42 -23.51 11.87
N ALA A 590 -2.94 -23.77 13.09
CA ALA A 590 -3.76 -23.70 14.30
C ALA A 590 -4.31 -22.29 14.53
N TYR A 591 -3.50 -21.25 14.36
CA TYR A 591 -3.97 -19.87 14.49
C TYR A 591 -5.10 -19.53 13.51
N MET A 592 -4.95 -19.88 12.25
CA MET A 592 -5.97 -19.64 11.24
C MET A 592 -7.28 -20.42 11.52
N LEU A 593 -7.15 -21.62 12.10
CA LEU A 593 -8.33 -22.39 12.53
C LEU A 593 -9.02 -21.75 13.74
N PHE A 594 -8.30 -21.20 14.71
CA PHE A 594 -8.90 -20.43 15.81
C PHE A 594 -9.71 -19.24 15.32
N ILE A 595 -9.14 -18.45 14.37
CA ILE A 595 -9.86 -17.35 13.73
C ILE A 595 -11.15 -17.85 13.05
N ALA A 596 -11.05 -18.94 12.28
CA ALA A 596 -12.21 -19.49 11.57
C ALA A 596 -13.29 -19.99 12.54
N GLU A 597 -12.93 -20.59 13.68
CA GLU A 597 -13.90 -21.03 14.69
C GLU A 597 -14.55 -19.85 15.43
N GLU A 598 -13.79 -18.79 15.72
CA GLU A 598 -14.37 -17.56 16.28
C GLU A 598 -15.35 -16.92 15.28
N LEU A 599 -14.97 -16.85 14.00
CA LEU A 599 -15.85 -16.36 12.94
C LEU A 599 -17.13 -17.19 12.83
N ARG A 600 -17.05 -18.52 12.92
CA ARG A 600 -18.22 -19.40 12.93
C ARG A 600 -19.17 -19.10 14.09
N LYS A 601 -18.60 -18.86 15.29
CA LYS A 601 -19.40 -18.43 16.47
C LYS A 601 -20.11 -17.10 16.20
N GLY A 602 -19.43 -16.16 15.55
CA GLY A 602 -19.99 -14.86 15.13
C GLY A 602 -21.13 -15.01 14.11
N LEU A 603 -20.93 -15.82 13.07
CA LEU A 603 -21.97 -16.12 12.06
C LEU A 603 -23.21 -16.78 12.72
N ALA A 604 -22.99 -17.77 13.58
CA ALA A 604 -24.05 -18.43 14.34
C ALA A 604 -24.86 -17.42 15.17
N ALA A 605 -24.20 -16.51 15.88
CA ALA A 605 -24.84 -15.47 16.69
C ALA A 605 -25.66 -14.48 15.84
N LEU A 606 -25.23 -14.20 14.60
CA LEU A 606 -25.96 -13.36 13.65
C LEU A 606 -27.11 -14.09 12.94
N GLY A 607 -27.24 -15.40 13.06
CA GLY A 607 -28.23 -16.21 12.36
C GLY A 607 -27.85 -16.50 10.91
N LEU A 608 -26.55 -16.52 10.57
CA LEU A 608 -26.03 -16.76 9.23
C LEU A 608 -25.33 -18.11 9.14
N ARG A 609 -25.55 -18.86 8.04
CA ARG A 609 -24.98 -20.19 7.82
C ARG A 609 -23.62 -20.19 7.16
N THR A 610 -23.39 -19.23 6.28
CA THR A 610 -22.19 -19.16 5.47
C THR A 610 -21.59 -17.76 5.49
N LEU A 611 -20.31 -17.69 5.17
CA LEU A 611 -19.64 -16.41 5.02
C LEU A 611 -20.19 -15.61 3.82
N ASP A 612 -20.63 -16.30 2.76
CA ASP A 612 -21.30 -15.66 1.62
C ASP A 612 -22.60 -14.95 2.04
N GLU A 613 -23.34 -15.52 3.00
CA GLU A 613 -24.51 -14.84 3.56
C GLU A 613 -24.17 -13.57 4.36
N ALA A 614 -22.94 -13.42 4.83
CA ALA A 614 -22.49 -12.24 5.59
C ALA A 614 -21.93 -11.13 4.68
N ILE A 615 -21.38 -11.45 3.51
CA ILE A 615 -20.66 -10.48 2.69
C ILE A 615 -21.58 -9.34 2.23
N GLY A 616 -21.15 -8.10 2.54
CA GLY A 616 -21.88 -6.88 2.17
C GLY A 616 -23.17 -6.64 2.93
N ARG A 617 -23.43 -7.37 4.05
CA ARG A 617 -24.62 -7.19 4.89
C ARG A 617 -24.43 -6.10 5.93
N VAL A 618 -24.24 -4.87 5.46
CA VAL A 618 -24.05 -3.71 6.34
C VAL A 618 -25.23 -3.46 7.28
N GLU A 619 -26.42 -3.97 6.98
CA GLU A 619 -27.58 -3.98 7.88
C GLU A 619 -27.37 -4.78 9.19
N CYS A 620 -26.35 -5.63 9.24
CA CYS A 620 -25.89 -6.31 10.44
C CYS A 620 -24.90 -5.46 11.27
N LEU A 621 -24.67 -4.22 10.87
CA LEU A 621 -23.80 -3.27 11.57
C LEU A 621 -24.59 -2.05 12.06
N ARG A 622 -24.19 -1.56 13.22
CA ARG A 622 -24.70 -0.30 13.79
C ARG A 622 -23.57 0.43 14.48
N GLN A 623 -23.54 1.76 14.40
CA GLN A 623 -22.60 2.56 15.17
C GLN A 623 -22.89 2.44 16.67
N ARG A 624 -21.85 2.18 17.47
CA ARG A 624 -21.91 2.06 18.92
C ARG A 624 -22.04 3.44 19.55
N ASN A 625 -22.81 3.50 20.63
CA ASN A 625 -22.76 4.65 21.51
C ASN A 625 -21.67 4.40 22.56
N MET A 626 -20.63 5.20 22.55
CA MET A 626 -19.46 5.07 23.41
C MET A 626 -19.58 5.97 24.64
N ASP A 627 -18.89 5.57 25.72
CA ASP A 627 -18.76 6.44 26.92
C ASP A 627 -17.90 7.69 26.63
N ASP A 628 -17.03 7.62 25.61
CA ASP A 628 -16.26 8.76 25.13
C ASP A 628 -17.11 9.63 24.18
N PRO A 629 -17.45 10.87 24.55
CA PRO A 629 -18.25 11.77 23.72
C PRO A 629 -17.59 12.03 22.36
N ARG A 630 -16.26 12.03 22.29
CA ARG A 630 -15.52 12.27 21.03
C ARG A 630 -15.66 11.12 20.04
N ALA A 631 -15.64 9.88 20.52
CA ALA A 631 -15.91 8.73 19.67
C ALA A 631 -17.31 8.80 19.04
N ASN A 632 -18.26 9.41 19.73
CA ASN A 632 -19.63 9.57 19.23
C ASN A 632 -19.80 10.70 18.20
N THR A 633 -18.82 11.58 18.02
CA THR A 633 -18.87 12.60 16.96
C THR A 633 -18.54 12.04 15.57
N MET A 634 -17.88 10.86 15.51
CA MET A 634 -17.58 10.20 14.24
C MET A 634 -18.86 9.83 13.51
N ASP A 635 -18.98 10.17 12.24
CA ASP A 635 -20.08 9.75 11.37
C ASP A 635 -19.68 8.56 10.52
N LEU A 636 -20.08 7.38 10.93
CA LEU A 636 -19.82 6.13 10.20
C LEU A 636 -20.95 5.74 9.24
N THR A 637 -21.96 6.59 9.07
CA THR A 637 -23.06 6.34 8.12
C THR A 637 -22.58 5.95 6.73
N PRO A 638 -21.54 6.58 6.14
CA PRO A 638 -21.04 6.20 4.82
C PRO A 638 -20.54 4.75 4.73
N LEU A 639 -20.05 4.16 5.81
CA LEU A 639 -19.59 2.77 5.84
C LEU A 639 -20.74 1.77 5.85
N ILE A 640 -21.85 2.11 6.49
CA ILE A 640 -22.99 1.21 6.75
C ILE A 640 -24.23 1.57 5.92
N THR A 641 -24.09 2.43 4.92
CA THR A 641 -25.18 2.78 3.99
C THR A 641 -25.52 1.59 3.11
N LEU A 642 -26.79 1.23 3.06
CA LEU A 642 -27.29 0.18 2.17
C LEU A 642 -27.10 0.54 0.71
N PRO A 643 -26.85 -0.46 -0.15
CA PRO A 643 -26.76 -0.23 -1.59
C PRO A 643 -28.09 0.29 -2.14
N SER A 644 -28.03 1.09 -3.20
CA SER A 644 -29.20 1.66 -3.88
C SER A 644 -30.10 0.59 -4.53
N ASP A 645 -29.52 -0.52 -4.97
CA ASP A 645 -30.21 -1.71 -5.47
C ASP A 645 -30.05 -2.87 -4.47
N PRO A 646 -31.09 -3.21 -3.72
CA PRO A 646 -31.05 -4.31 -2.76
C PRO A 646 -30.85 -5.70 -3.39
N GLU A 647 -31.20 -5.87 -4.65
CA GLU A 647 -31.11 -7.14 -5.40
C GLU A 647 -29.75 -7.31 -6.09
N ALA A 648 -28.91 -6.29 -6.11
CA ALA A 648 -27.58 -6.40 -6.67
C ALA A 648 -26.73 -7.43 -5.90
N ALA A 649 -25.93 -8.21 -6.64
CA ALA A 649 -25.02 -9.16 -6.03
C ALA A 649 -24.06 -8.46 -5.06
N ARG A 650 -23.92 -8.98 -3.83
CA ARG A 650 -23.09 -8.41 -2.77
C ARG A 650 -21.74 -9.10 -2.59
N HIS A 651 -21.56 -10.23 -3.26
CA HIS A 651 -20.34 -11.04 -3.18
C HIS A 651 -20.04 -11.68 -4.55
N PHE A 652 -18.89 -12.31 -4.66
CA PHE A 652 -18.52 -13.10 -5.81
C PHE A 652 -19.49 -14.29 -5.97
N VAL A 653 -20.08 -14.44 -7.15
CA VAL A 653 -21.03 -15.54 -7.45
C VAL A 653 -20.37 -16.57 -8.35
N LYS A 654 -19.78 -16.12 -9.45
CA LYS A 654 -19.09 -16.98 -10.42
C LYS A 654 -18.18 -16.18 -11.33
N PRO A 655 -17.09 -16.78 -11.82
CA PRO A 655 -16.35 -16.18 -12.92
C PRO A 655 -17.31 -15.96 -14.07
N VAL A 656 -17.33 -14.78 -14.64
CA VAL A 656 -17.99 -14.58 -15.93
C VAL A 656 -17.22 -15.46 -16.90
N GLU A 657 -17.93 -16.24 -17.73
CA GLU A 657 -17.32 -16.82 -18.92
C GLU A 657 -16.94 -15.69 -19.88
N ILE A 658 -15.93 -14.94 -19.48
CA ILE A 658 -15.32 -13.97 -20.34
C ILE A 658 -14.57 -14.80 -21.35
N GLN A 659 -14.96 -14.74 -22.60
CA GLN A 659 -14.09 -15.12 -23.69
C GLN A 659 -12.89 -14.18 -23.62
N ARG A 660 -11.91 -14.54 -22.78
CA ARG A 660 -10.64 -13.81 -22.76
C ARG A 660 -10.04 -13.98 -24.14
N PRO A 661 -9.69 -12.89 -24.81
CA PRO A 661 -9.01 -13.02 -26.08
C PRO A 661 -7.72 -13.80 -25.82
N ARG A 662 -7.61 -14.99 -26.37
CA ARG A 662 -6.37 -15.74 -26.43
C ARG A 662 -5.57 -15.24 -27.61
N SER A 663 -4.26 -15.26 -27.52
CA SER A 663 -3.41 -15.09 -28.70
C SER A 663 -3.55 -16.32 -29.59
N SER A 664 -4.37 -16.21 -30.62
CA SER A 664 -4.58 -17.33 -31.55
C SER A 664 -3.28 -17.80 -32.22
N LEU A 665 -2.35 -16.87 -32.48
CA LEU A 665 -1.01 -17.16 -32.94
C LEU A 665 -0.15 -17.79 -31.84
N GLY A 666 -0.24 -17.32 -30.60
CA GLY A 666 0.47 -17.89 -29.46
C GLY A 666 0.05 -19.32 -29.14
N ASP A 667 -1.28 -19.62 -29.18
CA ASP A 667 -1.81 -20.98 -28.98
C ASP A 667 -1.37 -21.94 -30.11
N ARG A 668 -1.40 -21.45 -31.35
CA ARG A 668 -0.91 -22.20 -32.50
C ARG A 668 0.60 -22.48 -32.41
N LEU A 669 1.40 -21.46 -32.03
CA LEU A 669 2.82 -21.63 -31.80
C LEU A 669 3.11 -22.71 -30.75
N LEU A 670 2.40 -22.66 -29.61
CA LEU A 670 2.51 -23.65 -28.56
C LEU A 670 2.19 -25.05 -29.08
N ALA A 671 1.09 -25.22 -29.81
CA ALA A 671 0.65 -26.51 -30.38
C ALA A 671 1.68 -27.07 -31.38
N ASP A 672 2.20 -26.22 -32.25
CA ASP A 672 3.12 -26.62 -33.32
C ASP A 672 4.54 -26.91 -32.85
N THR A 673 4.98 -26.38 -31.65
CA THR A 673 6.38 -26.46 -31.23
C THR A 673 6.63 -27.27 -29.97
N TYR A 674 5.73 -27.22 -28.95
CA TYR A 674 5.98 -27.75 -27.62
C TYR A 674 6.43 -29.22 -27.62
N ARG A 675 5.69 -30.08 -28.36
CA ARG A 675 5.97 -31.51 -28.42
C ARG A 675 7.31 -31.81 -29.08
N HIS A 676 7.66 -31.08 -30.12
CA HIS A 676 8.96 -31.24 -30.81
C HIS A 676 10.13 -30.93 -29.87
N ILE A 677 10.04 -29.79 -29.14
CA ILE A 677 11.05 -29.38 -28.17
C ILE A 677 11.19 -30.42 -27.05
N TRP A 678 10.05 -30.91 -26.54
CA TRP A 678 10.03 -31.95 -25.49
C TRP A 678 10.71 -33.23 -25.91
N ASP A 679 10.43 -33.69 -27.15
CA ASP A 679 11.01 -34.95 -27.68
C ASP A 679 12.47 -34.79 -28.16
N GLY A 680 13.10 -33.61 -28.02
CA GLY A 680 14.49 -33.34 -28.39
C GLY A 680 14.68 -33.03 -29.85
N GLY A 681 13.66 -32.66 -30.57
CA GLY A 681 13.70 -32.23 -31.97
C GLY A 681 13.83 -30.73 -32.13
N ASP A 682 14.49 -30.31 -33.20
CA ASP A 682 14.50 -28.92 -33.64
C ASP A 682 13.38 -28.71 -34.66
N VAL A 683 12.69 -27.58 -34.57
CA VAL A 683 11.60 -27.21 -35.48
C VAL A 683 11.81 -25.80 -36.03
N GLU A 684 11.66 -25.66 -37.33
CA GLU A 684 11.70 -24.39 -38.04
C GLU A 684 10.32 -24.03 -38.60
N LEU A 685 9.78 -22.88 -38.24
CA LEU A 685 8.46 -22.42 -38.65
C LEU A 685 8.47 -20.97 -39.12
N THR A 686 7.51 -20.62 -39.98
CA THR A 686 7.32 -19.24 -40.41
C THR A 686 5.84 -18.85 -40.29
N TYR A 687 5.60 -17.70 -39.65
CA TYR A 687 4.27 -17.13 -39.49
C TYR A 687 4.21 -15.68 -39.98
N LYS A 688 3.04 -15.28 -40.45
CA LYS A 688 2.70 -13.85 -40.54
C LYS A 688 2.20 -13.37 -39.18
N ILE A 689 2.59 -12.14 -38.79
CA ILE A 689 2.19 -11.52 -37.55
C ILE A 689 1.65 -10.12 -37.81
N ALA A 690 0.61 -9.75 -37.04
CA ALA A 690 0.01 -8.44 -37.05
C ALA A 690 0.05 -7.79 -35.65
N ASN A 691 -0.15 -6.49 -35.56
CA ASN A 691 -0.15 -5.77 -34.27
C ASN A 691 -1.28 -6.16 -33.31
N SER A 692 -2.29 -6.88 -33.80
CA SER A 692 -3.30 -7.53 -32.99
C SER A 692 -2.82 -8.81 -32.28
N ASP A 693 -1.72 -9.40 -32.76
CA ASP A 693 -1.10 -10.59 -32.17
C ASP A 693 -0.19 -10.16 -31.03
N ARG A 694 -0.75 -10.14 -29.80
CA ARG A 694 -0.06 -9.69 -28.59
C ARG A 694 0.50 -10.88 -27.82
N THR A 695 1.58 -10.66 -27.06
CA THR A 695 2.18 -11.59 -26.10
C THR A 695 2.52 -12.95 -26.70
N VAL A 696 2.89 -12.96 -28.00
CA VAL A 696 3.28 -14.18 -28.73
C VAL A 696 4.58 -14.73 -28.15
N GLY A 697 4.58 -16.00 -27.75
CA GLY A 697 5.72 -16.69 -27.11
C GLY A 697 5.49 -17.01 -25.63
N ALA A 698 4.67 -16.23 -24.90
CA ALA A 698 4.50 -16.39 -23.46
C ALA A 698 3.92 -17.76 -23.07
N ALA A 699 2.93 -18.26 -23.80
CA ALA A 699 2.33 -19.57 -23.55
C ALA A 699 3.33 -20.71 -23.70
N LEU A 700 4.17 -20.65 -24.74
CA LEU A 700 5.26 -21.62 -24.93
C LEU A 700 6.32 -21.48 -23.84
N GLY A 701 6.73 -20.26 -23.51
CA GLY A 701 7.69 -19.98 -22.47
C GLY A 701 7.23 -20.49 -21.09
N GLY A 702 5.97 -20.26 -20.73
CA GLY A 702 5.37 -20.77 -19.49
C GLY A 702 5.32 -22.30 -19.44
N ALA A 703 4.90 -22.95 -20.54
CA ALA A 703 4.86 -24.41 -20.63
C ALA A 703 6.25 -25.06 -20.51
N LEU A 704 7.25 -24.51 -21.19
CA LEU A 704 8.63 -25.00 -21.08
C LEU A 704 9.22 -24.73 -19.70
N ALA A 705 8.96 -23.56 -19.11
CA ALA A 705 9.45 -23.22 -17.78
C ALA A 705 8.84 -24.10 -16.68
N LEU A 706 7.57 -24.51 -16.80
CA LEU A 706 6.92 -25.41 -15.87
C LEU A 706 7.63 -26.78 -15.85
N GLU A 707 8.07 -27.26 -17.00
CA GLU A 707 8.73 -28.57 -17.13
C GLU A 707 10.22 -28.52 -16.88
N PHE A 708 10.91 -27.63 -17.58
CA PHE A 708 12.38 -27.61 -17.58
C PHE A 708 12.97 -26.59 -16.58
N GLY A 709 12.18 -25.57 -16.15
CA GLY A 709 12.62 -24.45 -15.31
C GLY A 709 13.66 -23.60 -16.05
N ASP A 710 14.79 -23.32 -15.38
CA ASP A 710 15.92 -22.57 -15.95
C ASP A 710 16.88 -23.45 -16.77
N ARG A 711 16.58 -24.74 -16.94
CA ARG A 711 17.41 -25.64 -17.74
C ARG A 711 17.03 -25.58 -19.22
N PRO A 712 18.01 -25.61 -20.14
CA PRO A 712 17.70 -25.76 -21.56
C PRO A 712 16.89 -27.05 -21.78
N PRO A 713 15.78 -26.97 -22.54
CA PRO A 713 15.06 -28.15 -23.00
C PRO A 713 15.91 -28.94 -24.01
N PRO A 714 15.58 -30.21 -24.32
CA PRO A 714 16.37 -31.03 -25.21
C PRO A 714 16.28 -30.61 -26.70
N GLY A 715 15.27 -29.83 -27.12
CA GLY A 715 15.08 -29.35 -28.49
C GLY A 715 14.91 -27.85 -28.57
N THR A 716 14.84 -27.31 -29.78
CA THR A 716 14.72 -25.88 -30.05
C THR A 716 13.65 -25.56 -31.10
N ALA A 717 12.89 -24.48 -30.87
CA ALA A 717 12.02 -23.88 -31.87
C ALA A 717 12.64 -22.61 -32.46
N CYS A 718 13.01 -22.64 -33.74
CA CYS A 718 13.44 -21.51 -34.52
C CYS A 718 12.24 -20.99 -35.32
N VAL A 719 11.71 -19.83 -34.95
CA VAL A 719 10.48 -19.30 -35.54
C VAL A 719 10.70 -17.93 -36.16
N ARG A 720 10.39 -17.85 -37.45
CA ARG A 720 10.42 -16.61 -38.21
C ARG A 720 9.01 -16.00 -38.28
N PHE A 721 8.92 -14.72 -37.96
CA PHE A 721 7.73 -13.91 -38.10
C PHE A 721 7.93 -12.83 -39.17
N GLU A 722 6.89 -12.54 -39.96
CA GLU A 722 6.91 -11.50 -40.99
C GLU A 722 5.74 -10.55 -40.78
N GLY A 723 6.02 -9.27 -40.50
CA GLY A 723 5.01 -8.22 -40.27
C GLY A 723 5.28 -7.35 -39.07
N SER A 724 4.23 -6.75 -38.49
CA SER A 724 4.30 -5.89 -37.32
C SER A 724 3.75 -6.62 -36.11
N ALA A 725 4.60 -6.93 -35.14
CA ALA A 725 4.17 -7.63 -33.91
C ALA A 725 3.48 -6.70 -32.93
N GLY A 726 2.48 -7.21 -32.21
CA GLY A 726 1.76 -6.49 -31.17
C GLY A 726 2.58 -6.33 -29.87
N GLN A 727 1.95 -5.73 -28.85
CA GLN A 727 2.56 -5.53 -27.54
C GLN A 727 3.03 -6.84 -26.90
N SER A 728 4.13 -6.77 -26.11
CA SER A 728 4.70 -7.90 -25.39
C SER A 728 5.13 -9.08 -26.30
N PHE A 729 5.55 -8.81 -27.55
CA PHE A 729 6.12 -9.84 -28.41
C PHE A 729 7.34 -10.49 -27.70
N ALA A 730 7.43 -11.80 -27.71
CA ALA A 730 8.47 -12.58 -27.05
C ALA A 730 8.57 -12.37 -25.53
N ALA A 731 7.51 -11.83 -24.87
CA ALA A 731 7.49 -11.77 -23.41
C ALA A 731 7.51 -13.19 -22.81
N PHE A 732 8.18 -13.35 -21.66
CA PHE A 732 8.29 -14.61 -20.91
C PHE A 732 8.90 -15.79 -21.69
N ILE A 733 9.62 -15.56 -22.77
CA ILE A 733 10.35 -16.66 -23.43
C ILE A 733 11.52 -17.16 -22.56
N THR A 734 11.91 -18.41 -22.79
CA THR A 734 12.99 -19.10 -22.07
C THR A 734 13.87 -19.89 -23.04
N HIS A 735 14.83 -20.66 -22.52
CA HIS A 735 15.69 -21.51 -23.34
C HIS A 735 14.90 -22.42 -24.28
N GLY A 736 15.44 -22.70 -25.47
CA GLY A 736 14.81 -23.51 -26.50
C GLY A 736 13.86 -22.73 -27.42
N ILE A 737 13.77 -21.39 -27.26
CA ILE A 737 12.96 -20.53 -28.13
C ILE A 737 13.86 -19.51 -28.83
N GLU A 738 13.84 -19.51 -30.16
CA GLU A 738 14.57 -18.55 -30.98
C GLU A 738 13.60 -17.89 -31.99
N PHE A 739 13.40 -16.58 -31.86
CA PHE A 739 12.49 -15.80 -32.70
C PHE A 739 13.27 -14.85 -33.60
N GLU A 740 12.97 -14.87 -34.89
CA GLU A 740 13.37 -13.85 -35.86
C GLU A 740 12.10 -13.10 -36.32
N LEU A 741 12.08 -11.79 -36.15
CA LEU A 741 11.04 -10.91 -36.69
C LEU A 741 11.59 -10.09 -37.84
N VAL A 742 11.05 -10.28 -39.04
CA VAL A 742 11.29 -9.42 -40.21
C VAL A 742 10.16 -8.40 -40.26
N GLY A 743 10.45 -7.21 -39.72
CA GLY A 743 9.48 -6.16 -39.53
C GLY A 743 9.75 -5.38 -38.26
N GLU A 744 8.71 -4.96 -37.57
CA GLU A 744 8.77 -4.14 -36.37
C GLU A 744 7.90 -4.73 -35.25
N ALA A 745 8.14 -4.33 -34.02
CA ALA A 745 7.35 -4.74 -32.85
C ALA A 745 6.93 -3.53 -32.01
N ASN A 746 5.81 -3.66 -31.34
CA ASN A 746 5.24 -2.66 -30.44
C ASN A 746 5.98 -2.64 -29.08
N ASP A 747 5.40 -2.04 -28.04
CA ASP A 747 6.02 -1.92 -26.71
C ASP A 747 6.20 -3.28 -26.01
N TYR A 748 7.06 -3.32 -24.99
CA TYR A 748 7.27 -4.42 -24.04
C TYR A 748 7.87 -5.70 -24.64
N VAL A 749 8.58 -5.62 -25.76
CA VAL A 749 9.24 -6.80 -26.36
C VAL A 749 10.19 -7.45 -25.35
N GLY A 750 10.16 -8.79 -25.23
CA GLY A 750 11.04 -9.54 -24.35
C GLY A 750 10.84 -9.29 -22.85
N LYS A 751 9.71 -8.70 -22.44
CA LYS A 751 9.37 -8.50 -21.02
C LYS A 751 9.52 -9.81 -20.25
N ALA A 752 10.26 -9.78 -19.13
CA ALA A 752 10.50 -10.94 -18.26
C ALA A 752 11.05 -12.19 -18.98
N MET A 753 11.74 -12.05 -20.12
CA MET A 753 12.44 -13.19 -20.73
C MET A 753 13.55 -13.70 -19.81
N ALA A 754 13.71 -15.01 -19.74
CA ALA A 754 14.72 -15.66 -18.90
C ALA A 754 15.74 -16.51 -19.69
N GLY A 755 15.67 -16.49 -21.01
CA GLY A 755 16.51 -17.22 -21.94
C GLY A 755 15.98 -17.10 -23.36
N GLY A 756 16.57 -17.86 -24.28
CA GLY A 756 16.18 -17.85 -25.69
C GLY A 756 16.84 -16.70 -26.47
N ARG A 757 16.40 -16.49 -27.70
CA ARG A 757 16.95 -15.49 -28.62
C ARG A 757 15.85 -14.72 -29.33
N ILE A 758 16.04 -13.40 -29.44
CA ILE A 758 15.20 -12.49 -30.26
C ILE A 758 16.09 -11.79 -31.28
N VAL A 759 15.71 -11.87 -32.55
CA VAL A 759 16.33 -11.11 -33.63
C VAL A 759 15.24 -10.30 -34.32
N ILE A 760 15.41 -8.96 -34.40
CA ILE A 760 14.49 -8.08 -35.12
C ILE A 760 15.28 -7.29 -36.16
N ARG A 761 14.82 -7.40 -37.41
CA ARG A 761 15.44 -6.71 -38.54
C ARG A 761 14.40 -6.18 -39.55
N PRO A 762 14.70 -5.10 -40.26
CA PRO A 762 13.79 -4.61 -41.27
C PRO A 762 13.70 -5.58 -42.45
N PRO A 763 12.69 -5.46 -43.32
CA PRO A 763 12.69 -6.10 -44.63
C PRO A 763 13.90 -5.66 -45.49
N ASP A 764 14.40 -6.54 -46.38
CA ASP A 764 15.62 -6.32 -47.17
C ASP A 764 15.60 -5.07 -48.07
N ASN A 765 14.42 -4.45 -48.25
CA ASN A 765 14.25 -3.27 -49.10
C ASN A 765 14.23 -1.95 -48.33
N ASP A 766 14.40 -1.97 -47.01
CA ASP A 766 14.39 -0.78 -46.16
C ASP A 766 15.83 -0.26 -45.98
N ALA A 767 16.10 0.90 -46.57
CA ALA A 767 17.44 1.54 -46.54
C ALA A 767 17.59 2.61 -45.43
N GLY A 768 16.57 2.74 -44.55
CA GLY A 768 16.56 3.72 -43.48
C GLY A 768 17.18 3.25 -42.15
N ASP A 769 17.07 4.07 -41.12
CA ASP A 769 17.32 3.71 -39.72
C ASP A 769 15.95 3.59 -39.01
N PRO A 770 15.25 2.45 -39.20
CA PRO A 770 13.89 2.30 -38.69
C PRO A 770 13.87 2.09 -37.18
N VAL A 771 12.80 2.57 -36.51
CA VAL A 771 12.48 2.20 -35.12
C VAL A 771 11.82 0.83 -35.19
N LEU A 772 12.50 -0.20 -34.68
CA LEU A 772 12.06 -1.60 -34.77
C LEU A 772 11.39 -2.14 -33.52
N MET A 773 11.52 -1.44 -32.40
CA MET A 773 10.87 -1.80 -31.13
C MET A 773 10.32 -0.55 -30.45
N GLY A 774 9.17 -0.70 -29.81
CA GLY A 774 8.57 0.34 -28.98
C GLY A 774 9.30 0.58 -27.65
N ASN A 775 8.57 1.07 -26.67
CA ASN A 775 9.10 1.48 -25.36
C ASN A 775 9.15 0.31 -24.36
N THR A 776 9.94 0.49 -23.29
CA THR A 776 9.99 -0.39 -22.10
C THR A 776 10.26 -1.87 -22.47
N CYS A 777 11.04 -2.08 -23.52
CA CYS A 777 11.44 -3.42 -23.93
C CYS A 777 12.45 -4.03 -22.97
N LEU A 778 12.45 -5.36 -22.82
CA LEU A 778 13.25 -6.16 -21.88
C LEU A 778 13.00 -5.85 -20.39
N TYR A 779 11.88 -5.22 -20.05
CA TYR A 779 11.55 -4.91 -18.66
C TYR A 779 11.49 -6.18 -17.79
N GLY A 780 12.40 -6.25 -16.81
CA GLY A 780 12.51 -7.42 -15.92
C GLY A 780 13.12 -8.66 -16.58
N ALA A 781 13.76 -8.55 -17.74
CA ALA A 781 14.47 -9.66 -18.37
C ALA A 781 15.66 -10.11 -17.51
N THR A 782 15.86 -11.43 -17.39
CA THR A 782 16.90 -12.04 -16.53
C THR A 782 17.91 -12.87 -17.30
N GLY A 783 17.68 -13.11 -18.61
CA GLY A 783 18.58 -13.88 -19.47
C GLY A 783 18.13 -13.92 -20.92
N GLY A 784 18.99 -14.42 -21.81
CA GLY A 784 18.77 -14.53 -23.25
C GLY A 784 19.56 -13.52 -24.07
N ASP A 785 19.46 -13.65 -25.39
CA ASP A 785 20.15 -12.80 -26.37
C ASP A 785 19.16 -12.00 -27.20
N VAL A 786 19.43 -10.71 -27.43
CA VAL A 786 18.60 -9.83 -28.25
C VAL A 786 19.46 -9.08 -29.27
N PHE A 787 19.09 -9.17 -30.54
CA PHE A 787 19.77 -8.51 -31.65
C PHE A 787 18.77 -7.67 -32.45
N ILE A 788 19.06 -6.40 -32.65
CA ILE A 788 18.18 -5.43 -33.32
C ILE A 788 18.96 -4.67 -34.36
N ALA A 789 18.47 -4.70 -35.59
CA ALA A 789 19.10 -4.00 -36.72
C ALA A 789 18.44 -2.64 -36.98
N GLY A 790 18.23 -1.82 -35.94
CA GLY A 790 17.61 -0.51 -35.97
C GLY A 790 17.54 0.15 -34.62
N SER A 791 16.75 1.21 -34.51
CA SER A 791 16.53 1.97 -33.25
C SER A 791 15.43 1.34 -32.39
N VAL A 792 15.47 1.66 -31.11
CA VAL A 792 14.51 1.21 -30.10
C VAL A 792 13.93 2.41 -29.34
N GLY A 793 12.73 2.24 -28.76
CA GLY A 793 12.06 3.25 -27.96
C GLY A 793 12.71 3.47 -26.58
N GLU A 794 12.10 4.33 -25.79
CA GLU A 794 12.60 4.72 -24.47
C GLU A 794 12.46 3.61 -23.41
N ARG A 795 13.20 3.73 -22.30
CA ARG A 795 13.22 2.79 -21.19
C ARG A 795 13.59 1.36 -21.59
N PHE A 796 14.50 1.23 -22.54
CA PHE A 796 15.02 -0.08 -22.94
C PHE A 796 15.89 -0.68 -21.85
N GLY A 797 15.59 -1.92 -21.43
CA GLY A 797 16.39 -2.67 -20.45
C GLY A 797 16.25 -2.20 -18.99
N VAL A 798 15.14 -1.52 -18.62
CA VAL A 798 14.89 -1.04 -17.26
C VAL A 798 14.61 -2.21 -16.29
#